data_7bd8ec987723a5b43827487689fb76ad
#
_entry.id   7bd8ec987723a5b43827487689fb76ad
#
_cell.length_a   1.000
_cell.length_b   1.000
_cell.length_c   1.000
_cell.angle_alpha   90.00
_cell.angle_beta   90.00
_cell.angle_gamma   90.00
#
_symmetry.space_group_name_H-M   'P 1'
#
loop_
_entity.id
_entity.type
_entity.pdbx_description
1 polymer ?
#
loop_
_entity_poly.entity_id
_entity_poly.type
_entity_poly.pdbx_seq_one_letter_code
_entity_poly.pdbx_strand_id
1 'polypeptide(L)'
;MVIRPAATNASSQQKPGIIKDPAIAALFSNKDPENRYQDLREIGHGSFGAVYFAYDRETEQTVAIKKMSFSGKQATEKWNDILKEVSFLNTVKHPHIVDYRACFLKETTCWLVMEYCIGSAADIVDVLRKGMKEVEIAAICAQTLDALQYLHSMKRIHRDIKAGNILLSDQSIVKLADFGSASLTDPAQTFIGTPFFMAPEVILAMDEGHYTDRADIWSLGITCIELAERRPPLFSMNAMSALYHIAQNEPPKLGAVENDQPEWSPEFVEFIDKCLRKVADERISASDCIKHAFIQKPRPPDTIHELIQRTKNTVLELDNFQYKKMRKLMYLDETESGNCGTGGTGSANGNMSNRDGAGSDDLDFHGHDSQSRAGDSVSSRSASLTSFRSMQSSGGGGAIVSTNTSGAPGGSHHLHGSSGYGNGNGSSSTTSSARRRPPIPHQLMQTSGATSGLGSFSNSSSNVIITTGTTSTTTIIDEDEGVAMTPTTQPSSQPSHQQLESIRSPIKDLHMPPPRDLKEKIETLQNHKFATLRSQRIINQEQEEYSKENNMYEQMSKYKHLRQAHHKELQQFDEKCGQEREILRIKMDKELEQLNSTYSKEKQRVRLSQNNELDKKKREIEEGEKKLKKTKTNNIQQQMKVYSAMQLKEYKHNKEAQKTRLRAMNVPRSTFETTMKDVKVELNRRKEMLENEYEAKLREENEEELIRYRRQQLNSLHSMEEKLADEDLNVQDRQTETKHALLMRQHEMTKELELAHLNELHATKKRHLETQHEAESNSQNEYTNRQQDDLRKKHALQCRQQPRELKIQEAQIRKQYRQVVKTQTRQFKLYLTQMMQIVGKEEQKEMSARLKQDQMQKIALLGSQYESQIKKMVQDKTVKLEAWQEDEQKILSEKLEKELEELIAYQKKQKAMLEEQIKKERLSLEERIASRRAMLEQRIREEREEMSNLRRLKKEQVRERHGIERQRLENSFMSSKNSSNSSRLHQTTNAAGSSVQLINATAM
;
A
#
# COMPACT_ATOMS: atom_id res chain seq x y z
N MET A 1 11.46 32.00 2.25
CA MET A 1 11.55 31.38 3.58
C MET A 1 10.64 30.18 3.57
N VAL A 2 11.20 28.99 3.39
CA VAL A 2 10.45 27.73 3.34
C VAL A 2 10.35 27.23 4.78
N ILE A 3 9.15 27.25 5.33
CA ILE A 3 8.86 26.67 6.66
C ILE A 3 8.75 25.15 6.45
N ARG A 4 9.74 24.42 6.96
CA ARG A 4 9.67 22.96 7.11
C ARG A 4 8.54 22.64 8.09
N PRO A 5 7.64 21.68 7.80
CA PRO A 5 6.73 21.15 8.79
C PRO A 5 7.54 20.44 9.87
N ALA A 6 7.34 20.84 11.10
CA ALA A 6 7.91 20.18 12.26
C ALA A 6 7.38 18.74 12.33
N ALA A 7 8.29 17.79 12.44
CA ALA A 7 7.98 16.41 12.75
C ALA A 7 7.19 16.36 14.06
N THR A 8 5.93 16.00 13.99
CA THR A 8 5.12 15.71 15.16
C THR A 8 5.58 14.39 15.76
N ASN A 9 6.34 14.50 16.83
CA ASN A 9 6.72 13.38 17.67
C ASN A 9 5.49 12.69 18.26
N ALA A 10 5.62 11.38 18.25
CA ALA A 10 4.93 10.34 19.03
C ALA A 10 3.73 10.79 19.91
N SER A 11 2.59 10.27 19.54
CA SER A 11 1.33 10.15 20.24
C SER A 11 1.47 9.90 21.75
N SER A 12 1.36 10.95 22.54
CA SER A 12 0.75 10.82 23.86
C SER A 12 -0.75 10.57 23.63
N GLN A 13 -1.24 9.36 23.89
CA GLN A 13 -2.66 9.02 23.86
C GLN A 13 -3.42 9.96 24.78
N GLN A 14 -4.02 11.00 24.22
CA GLN A 14 -4.90 11.90 24.96
C GLN A 14 -6.22 11.17 25.21
N LYS A 15 -6.71 11.23 26.45
CA LYS A 15 -8.05 10.74 26.77
C LYS A 15 -9.06 11.52 25.90
N PRO A 16 -10.03 10.83 25.25
CA PRO A 16 -11.04 11.47 24.41
C PRO A 16 -11.79 12.57 25.19
N GLY A 17 -12.02 13.72 24.54
CA GLY A 17 -12.71 14.85 25.13
C GLY A 17 -11.85 15.79 26.02
N ILE A 18 -10.58 15.46 26.29
CA ILE A 18 -9.67 16.37 27.00
C ILE A 18 -8.85 17.14 25.97
N ILE A 19 -9.20 18.41 25.76
CA ILE A 19 -8.52 19.28 24.80
C ILE A 19 -7.38 19.99 25.52
N LYS A 20 -6.14 19.59 25.20
CA LYS A 20 -4.91 20.25 25.70
C LYS A 20 -4.31 21.21 24.68
N ASP A 21 -4.59 21.00 23.41
CA ASP A 21 -4.10 21.83 22.32
C ASP A 21 -5.01 23.05 22.15
N PRO A 22 -4.47 24.28 22.27
CA PRO A 22 -5.24 25.51 22.08
C PRO A 22 -5.86 25.63 20.69
N ALA A 23 -5.20 25.09 19.64
CA ALA A 23 -5.72 25.11 18.27
C ALA A 23 -6.97 24.22 18.14
N ILE A 24 -6.99 23.08 18.79
CA ILE A 24 -8.15 22.19 18.83
C ILE A 24 -9.25 22.80 19.71
N ALA A 25 -8.89 23.41 20.86
CA ALA A 25 -9.87 24.08 21.73
C ALA A 25 -10.60 25.22 21.01
N ALA A 26 -9.94 25.92 20.13
CA ALA A 26 -10.54 27.01 19.33
C ALA A 26 -11.63 26.53 18.33
N LEU A 27 -11.67 25.22 18.00
CA LEU A 27 -12.72 24.66 17.14
C LEU A 27 -14.08 24.53 17.86
N PHE A 28 -14.09 24.50 19.21
CA PHE A 28 -15.28 24.27 20.01
C PHE A 28 -15.72 25.53 20.74
N SER A 29 -17.01 25.82 20.66
CA SER A 29 -17.63 26.90 21.45
C SER A 29 -17.79 26.49 22.91
N ASN A 30 -17.50 27.40 23.84
CA ASN A 30 -17.65 27.21 25.30
C ASN A 30 -19.10 27.41 25.78
N LYS A 31 -20.04 27.76 24.90
CA LYS A 31 -21.46 27.96 25.27
C LYS A 31 -22.15 26.59 25.36
N ASP A 32 -23.19 26.48 26.19
CA ASP A 32 -24.04 25.30 26.23
C ASP A 32 -24.99 25.29 25.00
N PRO A 33 -24.91 24.27 24.13
CA PRO A 33 -25.75 24.21 22.93
C PRO A 33 -27.26 24.08 23.23
N GLU A 34 -27.66 23.47 24.35
CA GLU A 34 -29.08 23.33 24.70
C GLU A 34 -29.77 24.66 25.01
N ASN A 35 -29.03 25.68 25.45
CA ASN A 35 -29.55 27.01 25.68
C ASN A 35 -29.76 27.78 24.37
N ARG A 36 -29.04 27.43 23.31
CA ARG A 36 -29.06 28.11 22.02
C ARG A 36 -30.03 27.47 21.03
N TYR A 37 -30.06 26.13 20.96
CA TYR A 37 -30.83 25.41 19.98
C TYR A 37 -32.11 24.83 20.58
N GLN A 38 -33.26 25.08 19.92
CA GLN A 38 -34.56 24.59 20.34
C GLN A 38 -35.22 23.78 19.21
N ASP A 39 -36.35 23.14 19.51
CA ASP A 39 -37.15 22.31 18.56
C ASP A 39 -36.36 21.17 17.91
N LEU A 40 -35.48 20.51 18.65
CA LEU A 40 -34.70 19.41 18.12
C LEU A 40 -35.60 18.25 17.70
N ARG A 41 -35.57 17.95 16.41
CA ARG A 41 -36.26 16.79 15.81
C ARG A 41 -35.28 15.97 15.01
N GLU A 42 -35.27 14.68 15.24
CA GLU A 42 -34.42 13.80 14.46
C GLU A 42 -34.89 13.76 13.02
N ILE A 43 -34.02 14.01 12.08
CA ILE A 43 -34.25 14.03 10.63
C ILE A 43 -33.40 12.98 9.89
N GLY A 44 -32.48 12.31 10.59
CA GLY A 44 -31.68 11.24 10.02
C GLY A 44 -30.85 10.53 11.08
N HIS A 45 -30.58 9.25 10.84
CA HIS A 45 -29.74 8.44 11.69
C HIS A 45 -28.71 7.68 10.84
N GLY A 46 -27.46 7.66 11.26
CA GLY A 46 -26.39 7.00 10.51
C GLY A 46 -25.26 6.51 11.40
N SER A 47 -24.26 5.88 10.79
CA SER A 47 -23.10 5.31 11.46
C SER A 47 -22.28 6.28 12.30
N PHE A 48 -22.31 7.57 11.95
CA PHE A 48 -21.58 8.64 12.65
C PHE A 48 -22.41 9.35 13.73
N GLY A 49 -23.70 9.01 13.88
CA GLY A 49 -24.62 9.61 14.85
C GLY A 49 -25.92 10.08 14.23
N ALA A 50 -26.78 10.71 15.06
CA ALA A 50 -28.08 11.22 14.66
C ALA A 50 -27.98 12.68 14.22
N VAL A 51 -28.75 13.04 13.17
CA VAL A 51 -28.88 14.41 12.67
C VAL A 51 -30.24 14.97 13.07
N TYR A 52 -30.22 16.15 13.65
CA TYR A 52 -31.39 16.82 14.16
C TYR A 52 -31.63 18.12 13.39
N PHE A 53 -32.87 18.39 13.04
CA PHE A 53 -33.37 19.74 12.77
C PHE A 53 -33.40 20.51 14.07
N ALA A 54 -33.01 21.79 14.06
CA ALA A 54 -33.14 22.68 15.20
C ALA A 54 -33.31 24.12 14.74
N TYR A 55 -33.83 24.97 15.65
CA TYR A 55 -33.92 26.40 15.48
C TYR A 55 -32.89 27.09 16.36
N ASP A 56 -32.04 27.92 15.75
CA ASP A 56 -31.02 28.71 16.47
C ASP A 56 -31.63 30.02 16.96
N ARG A 57 -31.71 30.18 18.28
CA ARG A 57 -32.26 31.40 18.90
C ARG A 57 -31.42 32.67 18.70
N GLU A 58 -30.10 32.52 18.48
CA GLU A 58 -29.21 33.65 18.31
C GLU A 58 -29.31 34.23 16.88
N THR A 59 -29.44 33.38 15.86
CA THR A 59 -29.46 33.78 14.47
C THR A 59 -30.84 33.78 13.82
N GLU A 60 -31.86 33.29 14.54
CA GLU A 60 -33.24 33.10 14.06
C GLU A 60 -33.34 32.26 12.79
N GLN A 61 -32.38 31.32 12.61
CA GLN A 61 -32.31 30.45 11.43
C GLN A 61 -32.50 28.97 11.82
N THR A 62 -32.99 28.20 10.84
CA THR A 62 -33.00 26.75 10.92
C THR A 62 -31.62 26.18 10.68
N VAL A 63 -31.21 25.19 11.45
CA VAL A 63 -29.90 24.52 11.40
C VAL A 63 -30.06 23.02 11.44
N ALA A 64 -29.07 22.30 10.92
CA ALA A 64 -28.92 20.88 11.13
C ALA A 64 -27.81 20.63 12.15
N ILE A 65 -28.06 19.72 13.11
CA ILE A 65 -27.09 19.39 14.17
C ILE A 65 -26.78 17.88 14.09
N LYS A 66 -25.55 17.54 13.72
CA LYS A 66 -25.03 16.17 13.77
C LYS A 66 -24.44 15.92 15.15
N LYS A 67 -25.09 15.04 15.91
CA LYS A 67 -24.64 14.61 17.25
C LYS A 67 -23.81 13.35 17.12
N MET A 68 -22.51 13.43 17.46
CA MET A 68 -21.55 12.35 17.32
C MET A 68 -21.03 11.96 18.71
N SER A 69 -21.29 10.70 19.15
CA SER A 69 -20.80 10.18 20.43
C SER A 69 -19.46 9.45 20.27
N PHE A 70 -18.51 9.77 21.17
CA PHE A 70 -17.20 9.12 21.24
C PHE A 70 -17.02 8.30 22.54
N SER A 71 -18.04 7.62 22.99
CA SER A 71 -18.01 6.70 24.14
C SER A 71 -17.67 5.26 23.73
N GLY A 72 -17.21 4.44 24.69
CA GLY A 72 -16.96 3.01 24.51
C GLY A 72 -15.53 2.63 24.12
N LYS A 73 -15.32 1.41 23.60
CA LYS A 73 -14.01 0.82 23.33
C LYS A 73 -13.22 1.57 22.24
N GLN A 74 -13.90 2.22 21.30
CA GLN A 74 -13.30 2.97 20.18
C GLN A 74 -13.35 4.49 20.39
N ALA A 75 -13.46 4.96 21.61
CA ALA A 75 -13.64 6.38 21.92
C ALA A 75 -12.54 7.28 21.33
N THR A 76 -11.28 6.84 21.37
CA THR A 76 -10.14 7.62 20.86
C THR A 76 -10.18 7.74 19.32
N GLU A 77 -10.56 6.68 18.64
CA GLU A 77 -10.66 6.63 17.18
C GLU A 77 -11.78 7.53 16.69
N LYS A 78 -12.99 7.35 17.26
CA LYS A 78 -14.14 8.21 17.01
C LYS A 78 -13.85 9.69 17.27
N TRP A 79 -13.12 9.98 18.35
CA TRP A 79 -12.71 11.33 18.67
C TRP A 79 -11.80 11.94 17.59
N ASN A 80 -10.82 11.16 17.11
CA ASN A 80 -9.92 11.61 16.04
C ASN A 80 -10.68 11.85 14.72
N ASP A 81 -11.66 11.02 14.39
CA ASP A 81 -12.47 11.20 13.18
C ASP A 81 -13.36 12.44 13.29
N ILE A 82 -13.95 12.70 14.48
CA ILE A 82 -14.69 13.93 14.76
C ILE A 82 -13.79 15.18 14.57
N LEU A 83 -12.59 15.15 15.12
CA LEU A 83 -11.65 16.27 14.99
C LEU A 83 -11.27 16.53 13.53
N LYS A 84 -11.07 15.48 12.72
CA LYS A 84 -10.80 15.62 11.29
C LYS A 84 -11.96 16.29 10.56
N GLU A 85 -13.20 15.80 10.78
CA GLU A 85 -14.39 16.35 10.14
C GLU A 85 -14.61 17.83 10.50
N VAL A 86 -14.53 18.18 11.79
CA VAL A 86 -14.69 19.55 12.28
C VAL A 86 -13.60 20.47 11.73
N SER A 87 -12.34 20.04 11.77
CA SER A 87 -11.21 20.81 11.24
C SER A 87 -11.31 21.01 9.75
N PHE A 88 -11.78 20.01 9.02
CA PHE A 88 -11.98 20.10 7.58
C PHE A 88 -13.05 21.14 7.23
N LEU A 89 -14.23 21.02 7.83
CA LEU A 89 -15.37 21.92 7.58
C LEU A 89 -15.08 23.36 7.98
N ASN A 90 -14.31 23.58 9.04
CA ASN A 90 -13.91 24.92 9.46
C ASN A 90 -13.01 25.65 8.46
N THR A 91 -12.32 24.90 7.57
CA THR A 91 -11.37 25.46 6.58
C THR A 91 -11.94 25.58 5.17
N VAL A 92 -13.11 24.99 4.91
CA VAL A 92 -13.70 24.91 3.56
C VAL A 92 -14.94 25.79 3.49
N LYS A 93 -14.99 26.69 2.51
CA LYS A 93 -16.17 27.54 2.26
C LYS A 93 -16.45 27.60 0.76
N HIS A 94 -17.61 27.10 0.34
CA HIS A 94 -18.00 27.05 -1.06
C HIS A 94 -19.54 27.04 -1.18
N PRO A 95 -20.16 27.68 -2.19
CA PRO A 95 -21.61 27.70 -2.33
C PRO A 95 -22.25 26.34 -2.46
N HIS A 96 -21.53 25.33 -3.01
CA HIS A 96 -21.99 23.96 -3.18
C HIS A 96 -21.40 22.99 -2.16
N ILE A 97 -20.91 23.47 -1.01
CA ILE A 97 -20.52 22.67 0.15
C ILE A 97 -21.37 23.12 1.34
N VAL A 98 -21.77 22.16 2.19
CA VAL A 98 -22.56 22.45 3.38
C VAL A 98 -21.82 23.44 4.29
N ASP A 99 -22.50 24.53 4.69
CA ASP A 99 -21.88 25.59 5.48
C ASP A 99 -21.80 25.21 6.95
N TYR A 100 -20.57 25.22 7.48
CA TYR A 100 -20.26 25.03 8.89
C TYR A 100 -20.63 26.28 9.69
N ARG A 101 -21.41 26.11 10.77
CA ARG A 101 -21.87 27.21 11.63
C ARG A 101 -21.14 27.25 12.96
N ALA A 102 -21.10 26.13 13.68
CA ALA A 102 -20.48 26.03 15.02
C ALA A 102 -20.23 24.57 15.40
N CYS A 103 -19.38 24.38 16.40
CA CYS A 103 -19.17 23.08 17.02
C CYS A 103 -19.16 23.22 18.55
N PHE A 104 -19.79 22.29 19.25
CA PHE A 104 -19.84 22.26 20.71
C PHE A 104 -19.46 20.86 21.21
N LEU A 105 -18.84 20.85 22.38
CA LEU A 105 -18.53 19.62 23.08
C LEU A 105 -19.32 19.57 24.37
N LYS A 106 -20.22 18.58 24.49
CA LYS A 106 -20.99 18.35 25.71
C LYS A 106 -20.80 16.92 26.18
N GLU A 107 -20.16 16.73 27.33
CA GLU A 107 -19.77 15.43 27.88
C GLU A 107 -18.99 14.57 26.87
N THR A 108 -19.56 13.47 26.40
CA THR A 108 -18.97 12.55 25.39
C THR A 108 -19.59 12.71 24.01
N THR A 109 -20.26 13.84 23.74
CA THR A 109 -20.97 14.07 22.49
C THR A 109 -20.52 15.39 21.87
N CYS A 110 -20.12 15.32 20.61
CA CYS A 110 -19.86 16.48 19.77
C CYS A 110 -21.15 16.90 19.02
N TRP A 111 -21.48 18.18 19.07
CA TRP A 111 -22.57 18.80 18.34
C TRP A 111 -22.02 19.63 17.21
N LEU A 112 -22.04 19.09 16.01
CA LEU A 112 -21.62 19.77 14.80
C LEU A 112 -22.81 20.46 14.15
N VAL A 113 -22.81 21.77 14.13
CA VAL A 113 -23.91 22.62 13.65
C VAL A 113 -23.61 23.11 12.23
N MET A 114 -24.53 22.85 11.34
CA MET A 114 -24.42 23.16 9.90
C MET A 114 -25.71 23.82 9.38
N GLU A 115 -25.67 24.37 8.17
CA GLU A 115 -26.88 24.82 7.49
C GLU A 115 -27.89 23.66 7.33
N TYR A 116 -29.17 23.96 7.40
CA TYR A 116 -30.24 22.99 7.20
C TYR A 116 -30.50 22.78 5.71
N CYS A 117 -30.43 21.53 5.27
CA CYS A 117 -30.86 21.10 3.94
C CYS A 117 -32.11 20.22 4.06
N ILE A 118 -33.04 20.38 3.11
CA ILE A 118 -34.35 19.75 3.15
C ILE A 118 -34.36 18.23 2.89
N GLY A 119 -33.26 17.70 2.36
CA GLY A 119 -33.05 16.28 2.08
C GLY A 119 -31.86 16.08 1.14
N SER A 120 -31.66 14.84 0.71
CA SER A 120 -30.60 14.45 -0.22
C SER A 120 -31.16 14.03 -1.58
N ALA A 121 -30.28 13.87 -2.57
CA ALA A 121 -30.64 13.27 -3.86
C ALA A 121 -31.15 11.81 -3.72
N ALA A 122 -30.63 11.05 -2.74
CA ALA A 122 -31.15 9.72 -2.43
C ALA A 122 -32.59 9.75 -1.93
N ASP A 123 -32.95 10.71 -1.05
CA ASP A 123 -34.34 10.85 -0.56
C ASP A 123 -35.30 11.11 -1.70
N ILE A 124 -34.92 11.89 -2.71
CA ILE A 124 -35.76 12.16 -3.89
C ILE A 124 -36.08 10.87 -4.63
N VAL A 125 -35.03 10.07 -4.91
CA VAL A 125 -35.18 8.79 -5.62
C VAL A 125 -36.04 7.79 -4.82
N ASP A 126 -35.87 7.74 -3.50
CA ASP A 126 -36.65 6.87 -2.62
C ASP A 126 -38.12 7.32 -2.47
N VAL A 127 -38.38 8.62 -2.40
CA VAL A 127 -39.74 9.20 -2.33
C VAL A 127 -40.48 9.01 -3.65
N LEU A 128 -39.88 9.38 -4.75
CA LEU A 128 -40.49 9.31 -6.09
C LEU A 128 -40.63 7.86 -6.60
N ARG A 129 -39.84 6.93 -6.05
CA ARG A 129 -39.77 5.51 -6.47
C ARG A 129 -39.46 5.33 -7.96
N LYS A 130 -38.83 6.31 -8.58
CA LYS A 130 -38.42 6.33 -9.98
C LYS A 130 -37.00 6.94 -10.06
N GLY A 131 -36.22 6.53 -11.05
CA GLY A 131 -34.97 7.21 -11.39
C GLY A 131 -35.22 8.67 -11.80
N MET A 132 -34.24 9.50 -11.65
CA MET A 132 -34.27 10.89 -12.07
C MET A 132 -34.15 11.00 -13.59
N LYS A 133 -34.67 12.08 -14.14
CA LYS A 133 -34.49 12.41 -15.55
C LYS A 133 -33.04 12.85 -15.79
N GLU A 134 -32.53 12.62 -17.00
CA GLU A 134 -31.19 12.98 -17.39
C GLU A 134 -30.85 14.47 -17.12
N VAL A 135 -31.79 15.38 -17.43
CA VAL A 135 -31.61 16.82 -17.18
C VAL A 135 -31.50 17.17 -15.69
N GLU A 136 -32.17 16.40 -14.84
CA GLU A 136 -32.14 16.53 -13.37
C GLU A 136 -30.80 16.03 -12.82
N ILE A 137 -30.32 14.88 -13.33
CA ILE A 137 -29.01 14.34 -13.00
C ILE A 137 -27.91 15.33 -13.42
N ALA A 138 -27.97 15.87 -14.64
CA ALA A 138 -27.02 16.85 -15.14
C ALA A 138 -26.98 18.13 -14.28
N ALA A 139 -28.15 18.60 -13.80
CA ALA A 139 -28.23 19.78 -12.94
C ALA A 139 -27.58 19.55 -11.57
N ILE A 140 -27.80 18.38 -10.96
CA ILE A 140 -27.19 17.99 -9.69
C ILE A 140 -25.66 17.79 -9.87
N CYS A 141 -25.25 17.06 -10.91
CA CYS A 141 -23.85 16.82 -11.19
C CYS A 141 -23.05 18.09 -11.44
N ALA A 142 -23.61 19.07 -12.14
CA ALA A 142 -22.94 20.34 -12.42
C ALA A 142 -22.53 21.06 -11.12
N GLN A 143 -23.43 21.16 -10.15
CA GLN A 143 -23.16 21.82 -8.87
C GLN A 143 -22.26 20.96 -7.96
N THR A 144 -22.39 19.64 -8.00
CA THR A 144 -21.50 18.72 -7.28
C THR A 144 -20.08 18.81 -7.83
N LEU A 145 -19.91 18.89 -9.15
CA LEU A 145 -18.59 19.02 -9.79
C LEU A 145 -17.91 20.34 -9.47
N ASP A 146 -18.66 21.43 -9.32
CA ASP A 146 -18.12 22.73 -8.89
C ASP A 146 -17.52 22.63 -7.47
N ALA A 147 -18.20 21.93 -6.54
CA ALA A 147 -17.68 21.62 -5.22
C ALA A 147 -16.44 20.73 -5.28
N LEU A 148 -16.46 19.68 -6.12
CA LEU A 148 -15.32 18.77 -6.28
C LEU A 148 -14.11 19.45 -6.90
N GLN A 149 -14.29 20.29 -7.92
CA GLN A 149 -13.21 21.08 -8.51
C GLN A 149 -12.52 21.96 -7.47
N TYR A 150 -13.31 22.62 -6.62
CA TYR A 150 -12.79 23.42 -5.53
C TYR A 150 -11.96 22.57 -4.54
N LEU A 151 -12.48 21.43 -4.07
CA LEU A 151 -11.76 20.52 -3.16
C LEU A 151 -10.46 20.00 -3.77
N HIS A 152 -10.52 19.54 -5.02
CA HIS A 152 -9.37 18.99 -5.74
C HIS A 152 -8.30 20.05 -6.00
N SER A 153 -8.68 21.31 -6.22
CA SER A 153 -7.74 22.45 -6.33
C SER A 153 -6.95 22.68 -5.03
N MET A 154 -7.55 22.36 -3.88
CA MET A 154 -6.94 22.43 -2.56
C MET A 154 -6.18 21.14 -2.17
N LYS A 155 -6.03 20.19 -3.10
CA LYS A 155 -5.42 18.87 -2.83
C LYS A 155 -6.15 18.09 -1.72
N ARG A 156 -7.49 18.11 -1.78
CA ARG A 156 -8.37 17.39 -0.85
C ARG A 156 -9.28 16.45 -1.61
N ILE A 157 -9.55 15.27 -1.05
CA ILE A 157 -10.37 14.22 -1.63
C ILE A 157 -11.53 13.95 -0.70
N HIS A 158 -12.76 13.88 -1.21
CA HIS A 158 -13.98 13.65 -0.41
C HIS A 158 -14.09 12.18 0.03
N ARG A 159 -13.90 11.23 -0.88
CA ARG A 159 -13.86 9.77 -0.67
C ARG A 159 -15.17 9.07 -0.32
N ASP A 160 -16.27 9.78 -0.24
CA ASP A 160 -17.61 9.20 -0.01
C ASP A 160 -18.70 9.93 -0.81
N ILE A 161 -18.46 10.12 -2.13
CA ILE A 161 -19.46 10.69 -3.04
C ILE A 161 -20.54 9.65 -3.30
N LYS A 162 -21.79 10.01 -3.00
CA LYS A 162 -23.00 9.20 -3.22
C LYS A 162 -24.24 10.09 -3.14
N ALA A 163 -25.37 9.66 -3.67
CA ALA A 163 -26.62 10.44 -3.64
C ALA A 163 -27.05 10.84 -2.22
N GLY A 164 -26.71 10.03 -1.20
CA GLY A 164 -26.99 10.33 0.21
C GLY A 164 -26.23 11.54 0.76
N ASN A 165 -25.05 11.84 0.24
CA ASN A 165 -24.18 12.92 0.67
C ASN A 165 -24.33 14.18 -0.21
N ILE A 166 -25.17 14.14 -1.24
CA ILE A 166 -25.55 15.27 -2.08
C ILE A 166 -26.88 15.82 -1.57
N LEU A 167 -26.81 16.89 -0.78
CA LEU A 167 -27.96 17.51 -0.14
C LEU A 167 -28.55 18.61 -1.01
N LEU A 168 -29.82 18.96 -0.76
CA LEU A 168 -30.53 20.04 -1.43
C LEU A 168 -31.04 21.05 -0.40
N SER A 169 -30.80 22.32 -0.64
CA SER A 169 -31.38 23.41 0.15
C SER A 169 -32.79 23.75 -0.32
N ASP A 170 -33.55 24.48 0.50
CA ASP A 170 -34.87 24.97 0.13
C ASP A 170 -34.79 26.00 -1.00
N GLN A 171 -33.61 26.59 -1.22
CA GLN A 171 -33.34 27.55 -2.33
C GLN A 171 -32.91 26.85 -3.64
N SER A 172 -33.10 25.51 -3.73
CA SER A 172 -32.76 24.73 -4.93
C SER A 172 -31.24 24.67 -5.23
N ILE A 173 -30.41 24.84 -4.21
CA ILE A 173 -28.97 24.76 -4.29
C ILE A 173 -28.54 23.36 -3.83
N VAL A 174 -27.66 22.72 -4.62
CA VAL A 174 -27.03 21.44 -4.25
C VAL A 174 -25.84 21.71 -3.32
N LYS A 175 -25.73 20.92 -2.26
CA LYS A 175 -24.71 21.02 -1.21
C LYS A 175 -24.06 19.67 -0.96
N LEU A 176 -22.75 19.57 -1.19
CA LEU A 176 -21.98 18.40 -0.83
C LEU A 176 -21.74 18.36 0.68
N ALA A 177 -21.95 17.20 1.31
CA ALA A 177 -21.92 17.04 2.76
C ALA A 177 -21.22 15.73 3.17
N ASP A 178 -21.00 15.57 4.48
CA ASP A 178 -20.38 14.41 5.16
C ASP A 178 -18.89 14.23 4.82
N PHE A 179 -18.06 15.06 5.44
CA PHE A 179 -16.60 15.08 5.28
C PHE A 179 -15.86 14.18 6.29
N GLY A 180 -16.56 13.31 7.03
CA GLY A 180 -15.96 12.37 7.96
C GLY A 180 -14.94 11.42 7.31
N SER A 181 -15.10 11.17 6.02
CA SER A 181 -14.18 10.36 5.21
C SER A 181 -13.13 11.18 4.44
N ALA A 182 -13.16 12.50 4.48
CA ALA A 182 -12.30 13.34 3.62
C ALA A 182 -10.81 13.21 3.93
N SER A 183 -9.95 13.36 2.90
CA SER A 183 -8.50 13.43 3.04
C SER A 183 -8.00 14.86 3.01
N LEU A 184 -7.03 15.16 3.88
CA LEU A 184 -6.32 16.45 3.87
C LEU A 184 -5.10 16.44 2.94
N THR A 185 -4.77 15.28 2.34
CA THR A 185 -3.62 15.06 1.46
C THR A 185 -4.05 14.37 0.18
N ASP A 186 -3.40 14.72 -0.91
CA ASP A 186 -3.47 14.05 -2.20
C ASP A 186 -2.00 13.82 -2.65
N PRO A 187 -1.58 12.57 -2.82
CA PRO A 187 -2.36 11.34 -2.77
C PRO A 187 -2.71 10.86 -1.35
N ALA A 188 -3.82 10.12 -1.22
CA ALA A 188 -4.29 9.51 0.02
C ALA A 188 -3.94 8.01 0.09
N GLN A 189 -3.87 7.46 1.33
CA GLN A 189 -3.42 6.09 1.56
C GLN A 189 -4.40 5.23 2.38
N THR A 190 -5.52 5.78 2.81
CA THR A 190 -6.42 5.10 3.75
C THR A 190 -7.66 4.53 3.07
N PHE A 191 -8.01 3.29 3.41
CA PHE A 191 -9.23 2.63 2.95
C PHE A 191 -10.45 3.19 3.70
N ILE A 192 -11.21 4.03 3.04
CA ILE A 192 -12.39 4.73 3.58
C ILE A 192 -13.39 4.97 2.46
N GLY A 193 -14.70 4.91 2.77
CA GLY A 193 -15.81 5.18 1.88
C GLY A 193 -16.89 4.12 1.98
N THR A 194 -17.96 4.28 1.19
CA THR A 194 -19.06 3.32 1.07
C THR A 194 -18.72 2.27 0.01
N PRO A 195 -18.74 0.95 0.32
CA PRO A 195 -18.18 -0.10 -0.55
C PRO A 195 -18.57 -0.04 -2.01
N PHE A 196 -19.85 0.14 -2.32
CA PHE A 196 -20.36 0.13 -3.70
C PHE A 196 -19.91 1.32 -4.55
N PHE A 197 -19.41 2.39 -3.92
CA PHE A 197 -18.96 3.62 -4.57
C PHE A 197 -17.44 3.74 -4.64
N MET A 198 -16.71 2.82 -4.00
CA MET A 198 -15.24 2.87 -3.97
C MET A 198 -14.64 2.65 -5.35
N ALA A 199 -13.62 3.43 -5.69
CA ALA A 199 -12.86 3.23 -6.91
C ALA A 199 -11.93 2.01 -6.80
N PRO A 200 -11.61 1.32 -7.93
CA PRO A 200 -10.72 0.16 -7.92
C PRO A 200 -9.38 0.44 -7.24
N GLU A 201 -8.75 1.58 -7.51
CA GLU A 201 -7.49 1.98 -6.90
C GLU A 201 -7.59 2.22 -5.39
N VAL A 202 -8.75 2.64 -4.86
CA VAL A 202 -8.97 2.77 -3.41
C VAL A 202 -8.99 1.39 -2.75
N ILE A 203 -9.58 0.41 -3.43
CA ILE A 203 -9.63 -0.99 -2.97
C ILE A 203 -8.23 -1.61 -3.03
N LEU A 204 -7.46 -1.33 -4.09
CA LEU A 204 -6.12 -1.86 -4.33
C LEU A 204 -5.03 -1.08 -3.58
N ALA A 205 -5.22 0.23 -3.28
CA ALA A 205 -4.24 1.08 -2.59
C ALA A 205 -3.82 0.59 -1.21
N MET A 206 -4.48 -0.42 -0.70
CA MET A 206 -4.10 -1.11 0.52
C MET A 206 -2.79 -1.91 0.37
N ASP A 207 -2.42 -2.28 -0.85
CA ASP A 207 -1.23 -3.06 -1.16
C ASP A 207 -0.10 -2.18 -1.74
N GLU A 208 -0.44 -1.12 -2.50
CA GLU A 208 0.52 -0.25 -3.20
C GLU A 208 0.48 1.24 -2.79
N GLY A 209 -0.41 1.62 -1.90
CA GLY A 209 -0.23 2.77 -1.02
C GLY A 209 -0.84 4.10 -1.42
N HIS A 210 -1.23 4.41 -2.66
CA HIS A 210 -1.63 5.77 -3.04
C HIS A 210 -2.77 5.83 -4.03
N TYR A 211 -3.74 6.75 -3.80
CA TYR A 211 -4.78 7.11 -4.77
C TYR A 211 -5.03 8.62 -4.75
N THR A 212 -5.58 9.16 -5.83
CA THR A 212 -5.74 10.59 -6.08
C THR A 212 -7.21 11.02 -6.05
N ASP A 213 -7.46 12.28 -6.31
CA ASP A 213 -8.77 12.91 -6.49
C ASP A 213 -9.66 12.24 -7.56
N ARG A 214 -9.06 11.44 -8.45
CA ARG A 214 -9.78 10.63 -9.44
C ARG A 214 -10.74 9.61 -8.82
N ALA A 215 -10.52 9.22 -7.56
CA ALA A 215 -11.43 8.35 -6.83
C ALA A 215 -12.81 8.97 -6.64
N ASP A 216 -12.90 10.28 -6.39
CA ASP A 216 -14.20 10.99 -6.29
C ASP A 216 -14.97 10.98 -7.62
N ILE A 217 -14.26 11.02 -8.75
CA ILE A 217 -14.89 10.99 -10.09
C ILE A 217 -15.47 9.61 -10.40
N TRP A 218 -14.80 8.52 -9.99
CA TRP A 218 -15.40 7.18 -10.05
C TRP A 218 -16.69 7.14 -9.23
N SER A 219 -16.64 7.58 -7.98
CA SER A 219 -17.81 7.60 -7.09
C SER A 219 -18.95 8.45 -7.65
N LEU A 220 -18.65 9.57 -8.34
CA LEU A 220 -19.63 10.37 -9.04
C LEU A 220 -20.27 9.60 -10.22
N GLY A 221 -19.50 8.85 -11.00
CA GLY A 221 -20.01 7.98 -12.06
C GLY A 221 -20.99 6.94 -11.53
N ILE A 222 -20.66 6.27 -10.42
CA ILE A 222 -21.56 5.32 -9.73
C ILE A 222 -22.81 6.05 -9.21
N THR A 223 -22.66 7.27 -8.68
CA THR A 223 -23.78 8.10 -8.21
C THR A 223 -24.72 8.47 -9.36
N CYS A 224 -24.20 8.75 -10.56
CA CYS A 224 -25.04 8.96 -11.74
C CYS A 224 -25.91 7.74 -12.06
N ILE A 225 -25.34 6.52 -12.00
CA ILE A 225 -26.12 5.29 -12.17
C ILE A 225 -27.12 5.13 -11.03
N GLU A 226 -26.75 5.41 -9.77
CA GLU A 226 -27.65 5.38 -8.62
C GLU A 226 -28.86 6.29 -8.83
N LEU A 227 -28.66 7.52 -9.31
CA LEU A 227 -29.72 8.46 -9.57
C LEU A 227 -30.64 8.05 -10.76
N ALA A 228 -30.04 7.41 -11.77
CA ALA A 228 -30.75 6.90 -12.94
C ALA A 228 -31.58 5.62 -12.64
N GLU A 229 -30.98 4.67 -11.89
CA GLU A 229 -31.51 3.32 -11.65
C GLU A 229 -32.02 3.08 -10.22
N ARG A 230 -31.98 4.10 -9.36
CA ARG A 230 -32.40 4.09 -7.94
C ARG A 230 -31.49 3.31 -7.00
N ARG A 231 -30.50 2.58 -7.49
CA ARG A 231 -29.56 1.80 -6.71
C ARG A 231 -28.19 1.85 -7.37
N PRO A 232 -27.11 1.85 -6.58
CA PRO A 232 -25.78 1.69 -7.15
C PRO A 232 -25.62 0.26 -7.70
N PRO A 233 -24.75 0.06 -8.68
CA PRO A 233 -24.37 -1.27 -9.14
C PRO A 233 -23.91 -2.16 -7.98
N LEU A 234 -24.14 -3.48 -8.09
CA LEU A 234 -23.75 -4.49 -7.11
C LEU A 234 -24.44 -4.35 -5.72
N PHE A 235 -25.41 -3.45 -5.57
CA PHE A 235 -26.10 -3.22 -4.30
C PHE A 235 -26.75 -4.48 -3.69
N SER A 236 -27.12 -5.45 -4.52
CA SER A 236 -27.72 -6.72 -4.10
C SER A 236 -26.71 -7.74 -3.57
N MET A 237 -25.41 -7.44 -3.58
CA MET A 237 -24.34 -8.33 -3.14
C MET A 237 -23.88 -8.02 -1.71
N ASN A 238 -23.18 -8.98 -1.09
CA ASN A 238 -22.41 -8.70 0.11
C ASN A 238 -21.37 -7.61 -0.19
N ALA A 239 -21.20 -6.64 0.73
CA ALA A 239 -20.28 -5.53 0.57
C ALA A 239 -18.86 -5.97 0.25
N MET A 240 -18.36 -7.05 0.89
CA MET A 240 -17.01 -7.59 0.64
C MET A 240 -16.89 -8.19 -0.76
N SER A 241 -17.92 -8.93 -1.21
CA SER A 241 -17.97 -9.44 -2.58
C SER A 241 -18.05 -8.31 -3.61
N ALA A 242 -18.81 -7.24 -3.32
CA ALA A 242 -18.89 -6.07 -4.19
C ALA A 242 -17.52 -5.39 -4.40
N LEU A 243 -16.72 -5.23 -3.33
CA LEU A 243 -15.35 -4.69 -3.44
C LEU A 243 -14.50 -5.51 -4.42
N TYR A 244 -14.61 -6.82 -4.34
CA TYR A 244 -13.95 -7.72 -5.25
C TYR A 244 -14.36 -7.49 -6.71
N HIS A 245 -15.68 -7.47 -6.98
CA HIS A 245 -16.19 -7.27 -8.33
C HIS A 245 -15.79 -5.92 -8.92
N ILE A 246 -15.76 -4.85 -8.11
CA ILE A 246 -15.28 -3.52 -8.52
C ILE A 246 -13.80 -3.58 -8.93
N ALA A 247 -12.97 -4.27 -8.16
CA ALA A 247 -11.54 -4.34 -8.44
C ALA A 247 -11.22 -5.19 -9.68
N GLN A 248 -11.97 -6.27 -9.95
CA GLN A 248 -11.64 -7.28 -10.96
C GLN A 248 -12.43 -7.17 -12.26
N ASN A 249 -13.74 -6.90 -12.19
CA ASN A 249 -14.63 -6.93 -13.36
C ASN A 249 -14.55 -5.63 -14.18
N GLU A 250 -15.10 -5.66 -15.38
CA GLU A 250 -15.29 -4.45 -16.19
C GLU A 250 -16.14 -3.41 -15.44
N PRO A 251 -15.93 -2.11 -15.70
CA PRO A 251 -16.72 -1.07 -15.09
C PRO A 251 -18.21 -1.25 -15.36
N PRO A 252 -19.08 -0.92 -14.40
CA PRO A 252 -20.53 -1.02 -14.61
C PRO A 252 -20.99 0.00 -15.68
N LYS A 253 -22.04 -0.36 -16.41
CA LYS A 253 -22.69 0.48 -17.42
C LYS A 253 -24.12 0.76 -17.02
N LEU A 254 -24.70 1.82 -17.58
CA LEU A 254 -26.14 2.10 -17.47
C LEU A 254 -26.94 0.91 -18.01
N GLY A 255 -27.95 0.48 -17.25
CA GLY A 255 -28.91 -0.52 -17.69
C GLY A 255 -29.81 -0.01 -18.81
N ALA A 256 -30.46 -0.99 -19.51
CA ALA A 256 -31.49 -0.63 -20.49
C ALA A 256 -32.67 0.06 -19.81
N VAL A 257 -33.23 1.06 -20.44
CA VAL A 257 -34.34 1.84 -19.90
C VAL A 257 -35.59 0.98 -19.84
N GLU A 258 -36.32 1.02 -18.73
CA GLU A 258 -37.64 0.36 -18.59
C GLU A 258 -38.66 0.95 -19.57
N ASN A 259 -39.58 0.12 -20.07
CA ASN A 259 -40.47 0.25 -21.22
C ASN A 259 -41.27 1.54 -21.44
N ASP A 260 -41.10 2.62 -20.67
CA ASP A 260 -41.87 3.89 -20.76
C ASP A 260 -40.95 5.16 -20.65
N GLN A 261 -39.60 5.01 -20.61
CA GLN A 261 -38.72 6.16 -20.54
C GLN A 261 -37.92 6.37 -21.85
N PRO A 262 -37.58 7.61 -22.21
CA PRO A 262 -36.70 7.84 -23.33
C PRO A 262 -35.33 7.23 -23.08
N GLU A 263 -34.72 6.68 -24.11
CA GLU A 263 -33.36 6.13 -24.10
C GLU A 263 -32.37 7.19 -23.63
N TRP A 264 -31.35 6.80 -22.84
CA TRP A 264 -30.31 7.69 -22.35
C TRP A 264 -29.55 8.33 -23.52
N SER A 265 -29.21 9.61 -23.42
CA SER A 265 -28.49 10.27 -24.50
C SER A 265 -27.03 9.73 -24.60
N PRO A 266 -26.46 9.70 -25.82
CA PRO A 266 -25.08 9.27 -26.01
C PRO A 266 -24.09 10.09 -25.15
N GLU A 267 -24.35 11.36 -24.92
CA GLU A 267 -23.52 12.24 -24.11
C GLU A 267 -23.51 11.82 -22.64
N PHE A 268 -24.65 11.33 -22.11
CA PHE A 268 -24.75 10.83 -20.75
C PHE A 268 -24.02 9.51 -20.58
N VAL A 269 -24.20 8.60 -21.54
CA VAL A 269 -23.50 7.29 -21.56
C VAL A 269 -21.98 7.53 -21.63
N GLU A 270 -21.53 8.41 -22.55
CA GLU A 270 -20.11 8.76 -22.68
C GLU A 270 -19.53 9.37 -21.40
N PHE A 271 -20.31 10.25 -20.73
CA PHE A 271 -19.90 10.86 -19.46
C PHE A 271 -19.64 9.79 -18.40
N ILE A 272 -20.53 8.83 -18.22
CA ILE A 272 -20.38 7.73 -17.27
C ILE A 272 -19.19 6.86 -17.65
N ASP A 273 -19.02 6.50 -18.91
CA ASP A 273 -17.87 5.71 -19.39
C ASP A 273 -16.53 6.39 -19.10
N LYS A 274 -16.47 7.73 -19.21
CA LYS A 274 -15.27 8.52 -18.89
C LYS A 274 -15.01 8.62 -17.38
N CYS A 275 -16.08 8.67 -16.56
CA CYS A 275 -15.96 8.63 -15.10
C CYS A 275 -15.54 7.26 -14.57
N LEU A 276 -15.96 6.16 -15.22
CA LEU A 276 -15.74 4.79 -14.77
C LEU A 276 -14.56 4.10 -15.47
N ARG A 277 -13.48 4.83 -15.81
CA ARG A 277 -12.22 4.21 -16.25
C ARG A 277 -11.51 3.55 -15.07
N LYS A 278 -11.10 2.29 -15.23
CA LYS A 278 -10.41 1.54 -14.16
C LYS A 278 -9.06 2.14 -13.81
N VAL A 279 -8.32 2.57 -14.82
CA VAL A 279 -7.04 3.26 -14.62
C VAL A 279 -7.33 4.71 -14.22
N ALA A 280 -6.90 5.11 -13.03
CA ALA A 280 -7.19 6.44 -12.49
C ALA A 280 -6.67 7.58 -13.38
N ASP A 281 -5.48 7.42 -13.99
CA ASP A 281 -4.88 8.43 -14.86
C ASP A 281 -5.64 8.62 -16.19
N GLU A 282 -6.33 7.59 -16.68
CA GLU A 282 -7.18 7.65 -17.88
C GLU A 282 -8.58 8.21 -17.59
N ARG A 283 -8.95 8.31 -16.31
CA ARG A 283 -10.25 8.81 -15.85
C ARG A 283 -10.28 10.32 -15.98
N ILE A 284 -11.41 10.85 -16.44
CA ILE A 284 -11.64 12.30 -16.59
C ILE A 284 -11.47 13.05 -15.25
N SER A 285 -10.95 14.28 -15.27
CA SER A 285 -10.85 15.15 -14.08
C SER A 285 -12.16 15.88 -13.77
N ALA A 286 -12.32 16.38 -12.53
CA ALA A 286 -13.45 17.25 -12.19
C ALA A 286 -13.54 18.48 -13.13
N SER A 287 -12.41 19.11 -13.42
CA SER A 287 -12.32 20.27 -14.32
C SER A 287 -12.73 19.95 -15.76
N ASP A 288 -12.47 18.74 -16.23
CA ASP A 288 -12.85 18.33 -17.59
C ASP A 288 -14.27 17.76 -17.62
N CYS A 289 -14.75 17.15 -16.52
CA CYS A 289 -16.17 16.80 -16.36
C CYS A 289 -17.07 18.03 -16.52
N ILE A 290 -16.73 19.16 -15.94
CA ILE A 290 -17.48 20.41 -16.07
C ILE A 290 -17.61 20.84 -17.53
N LYS A 291 -16.58 20.61 -18.37
CA LYS A 291 -16.56 20.95 -19.80
C LYS A 291 -17.27 19.94 -20.69
N HIS A 292 -17.67 18.77 -20.15
CA HIS A 292 -18.30 17.71 -20.91
C HIS A 292 -19.65 18.09 -21.46
N ALA A 293 -20.01 17.64 -22.68
CA ALA A 293 -21.26 17.97 -23.37
C ALA A 293 -22.50 17.68 -22.51
N PHE A 294 -22.55 16.56 -21.79
CA PHE A 294 -23.63 16.23 -20.85
C PHE A 294 -23.85 17.31 -19.79
N ILE A 295 -22.78 17.87 -19.22
CA ILE A 295 -22.85 18.93 -18.20
C ILE A 295 -23.11 20.28 -18.79
N GLN A 296 -22.62 20.59 -19.99
CA GLN A 296 -22.79 21.88 -20.67
C GLN A 296 -24.11 21.99 -21.44
N LYS A 297 -24.83 20.88 -21.67
CA LYS A 297 -26.13 20.88 -22.37
C LYS A 297 -27.09 21.86 -21.72
N PRO A 298 -27.72 22.81 -22.51
CA PRO A 298 -28.68 23.77 -21.99
C PRO A 298 -29.83 23.07 -21.28
N ARG A 299 -30.18 23.54 -20.08
CA ARG A 299 -31.29 23.04 -19.27
C ARG A 299 -32.10 24.17 -18.66
N PRO A 300 -33.41 23.96 -18.37
CA PRO A 300 -34.21 24.96 -17.67
C PRO A 300 -33.56 25.36 -16.34
N PRO A 301 -33.48 26.62 -15.97
CA PRO A 301 -32.89 27.08 -14.72
C PRO A 301 -33.62 26.55 -13.50
N ASP A 302 -34.92 26.32 -13.61
CA ASP A 302 -35.79 25.82 -12.51
C ASP A 302 -35.81 24.28 -12.35
N THR A 303 -34.94 23.57 -13.09
CA THR A 303 -34.93 22.08 -13.09
C THR A 303 -34.87 21.48 -11.67
N ILE A 304 -34.00 21.99 -10.80
CA ILE A 304 -33.85 21.51 -9.41
C ILE A 304 -35.06 21.96 -8.58
N HIS A 305 -35.57 23.16 -8.81
CA HIS A 305 -36.75 23.67 -8.12
C HIS A 305 -37.99 22.79 -8.41
N GLU A 306 -38.25 22.50 -9.67
CA GLU A 306 -39.35 21.63 -10.07
C GLU A 306 -39.24 20.22 -9.48
N LEU A 307 -38.00 19.67 -9.46
CA LEU A 307 -37.70 18.37 -8.86
C LEU A 307 -38.05 18.38 -7.36
N ILE A 308 -37.63 19.42 -6.64
CA ILE A 308 -37.92 19.59 -5.20
C ILE A 308 -39.43 19.74 -4.98
N GLN A 309 -40.15 20.53 -5.75
CA GLN A 309 -41.59 20.72 -5.60
C GLN A 309 -42.37 19.42 -5.87
N ARG A 310 -42.00 18.68 -6.92
CA ARG A 310 -42.59 17.38 -7.22
C ARG A 310 -42.40 16.41 -6.06
N THR A 311 -41.20 16.38 -5.48
CA THR A 311 -40.89 15.50 -4.36
C THR A 311 -41.64 15.90 -3.09
N LYS A 312 -41.72 17.21 -2.77
CA LYS A 312 -42.49 17.71 -1.63
C LYS A 312 -43.97 17.30 -1.73
N ASN A 313 -44.57 17.45 -2.91
CA ASN A 313 -45.96 17.03 -3.14
C ASN A 313 -46.13 15.52 -2.87
N THR A 314 -45.20 14.67 -3.34
CA THR A 314 -45.25 13.24 -3.11
C THR A 314 -45.06 12.89 -1.61
N VAL A 315 -44.17 13.60 -0.88
CA VAL A 315 -44.03 13.44 0.57
C VAL A 315 -45.37 13.75 1.29
N LEU A 316 -46.01 14.84 0.96
CA LEU A 316 -47.29 15.23 1.54
C LEU A 316 -48.36 14.15 1.27
N GLU A 317 -48.40 13.58 0.09
CA GLU A 317 -49.33 12.47 -0.22
C GLU A 317 -49.03 11.22 0.61
N LEU A 318 -47.76 10.84 0.74
CA LEU A 318 -47.34 9.69 1.52
C LEU A 318 -47.61 9.88 3.02
N ASP A 319 -47.34 11.06 3.57
CA ASP A 319 -47.61 11.35 4.97
C ASP A 319 -49.09 11.42 5.27
N ASN A 320 -49.90 11.99 4.39
CA ASN A 320 -51.35 11.97 4.47
C ASN A 320 -51.91 10.53 4.44
N PHE A 321 -51.37 9.66 3.58
CA PHE A 321 -51.74 8.25 3.55
C PHE A 321 -51.39 7.52 4.85
N GLN A 322 -50.22 7.76 5.40
CA GLN A 322 -49.77 7.24 6.69
C GLN A 322 -50.71 7.71 7.82
N TYR A 323 -51.02 8.99 7.84
CA TYR A 323 -51.99 9.59 8.78
C TYR A 323 -53.36 8.88 8.72
N LYS A 324 -53.93 8.74 7.52
CA LYS A 324 -55.18 8.02 7.33
C LYS A 324 -55.13 6.57 7.82
N LYS A 325 -54.01 5.88 7.58
CA LYS A 325 -53.80 4.51 8.02
C LYS A 325 -53.69 4.40 9.55
N MET A 326 -52.89 5.28 10.20
CA MET A 326 -52.79 5.33 11.66
C MET A 326 -54.12 5.68 12.33
N ARG A 327 -54.85 6.64 11.81
CA ARG A 327 -56.18 7.01 12.30
C ARG A 327 -57.19 5.85 12.19
N LYS A 328 -57.11 5.07 11.12
CA LYS A 328 -57.95 3.88 10.95
C LYS A 328 -57.57 2.78 11.97
N LEU A 329 -56.29 2.61 12.32
CA LEU A 329 -55.86 1.68 13.36
C LEU A 329 -56.31 2.11 14.76
N MET A 330 -56.24 3.40 15.10
CA MET A 330 -56.78 3.94 16.35
C MET A 330 -58.27 3.69 16.51
N TYR A 331 -59.07 3.89 15.44
CA TYR A 331 -60.50 3.57 15.50
C TYR A 331 -60.78 2.08 15.65
N LEU A 332 -59.91 1.20 15.18
CA LEU A 332 -60.03 -0.24 15.38
C LEU A 332 -59.70 -0.63 16.83
N ASP A 333 -58.68 -0.04 17.45
CA ASP A 333 -58.29 -0.28 18.84
C ASP A 333 -59.38 0.28 19.82
N GLU A 334 -59.97 1.44 19.51
CA GLU A 334 -61.05 2.02 20.33
C GLU A 334 -62.33 1.16 20.26
N THR A 335 -62.60 0.48 19.14
CA THR A 335 -63.74 -0.43 18.95
C THR A 335 -63.46 -1.79 19.61
N GLU A 336 -62.24 -2.27 19.70
CA GLU A 336 -61.86 -3.49 20.40
C GLU A 336 -61.78 -3.29 21.93
N SER A 337 -61.33 -2.17 22.41
CA SER A 337 -61.26 -1.84 23.83
C SER A 337 -62.63 -1.44 24.41
N GLY A 338 -63.59 -1.04 23.58
CA GLY A 338 -64.97 -0.74 24.00
C GLY A 338 -65.84 -1.97 24.21
N ASN A 339 -65.41 -3.18 23.80
CA ASN A 339 -66.24 -4.41 23.89
C ASN A 339 -65.79 -5.37 25.00
N CYS A 340 -65.07 -4.91 25.98
CA CYS A 340 -64.68 -5.69 27.15
C CYS A 340 -65.24 -5.06 28.45
N GLY A 341 -66.51 -5.00 28.59
CA GLY A 341 -67.20 -4.47 29.78
C GLY A 341 -68.66 -4.84 29.90
N THR A 342 -68.90 -5.86 30.73
CA THR A 342 -70.11 -6.11 31.48
C THR A 342 -71.41 -6.56 30.71
N GLY A 343 -71.73 -7.83 30.87
CA GLY A 343 -73.05 -8.33 30.70
C GLY A 343 -73.97 -7.73 31.80
N GLY A 344 -75.00 -7.07 31.37
CA GLY A 344 -76.07 -6.56 32.22
C GLY A 344 -77.36 -6.45 31.44
N THR A 345 -78.27 -7.33 31.80
CA THR A 345 -79.64 -7.42 31.35
C THR A 345 -80.41 -6.13 31.54
N GLY A 346 -81.18 -5.69 30.57
CA GLY A 346 -82.15 -4.61 30.71
C GLY A 346 -82.87 -4.27 29.41
N SER A 347 -84.10 -4.80 29.32
CA SER A 347 -85.17 -4.47 28.37
C SER A 347 -85.60 -3.01 28.51
N ALA A 348 -85.81 -2.30 27.45
CA ALA A 348 -86.96 -1.44 27.17
C ALA A 348 -86.85 -0.59 25.89
N ASN A 349 -87.80 -0.72 25.06
CA ASN A 349 -88.52 0.19 24.21
C ASN A 349 -88.18 1.70 24.28
N GLY A 350 -88.11 2.29 23.04
CA GLY A 350 -88.18 3.74 22.88
C GLY A 350 -87.90 4.22 21.47
N ASN A 351 -88.93 4.41 20.84
CA ASN A 351 -89.34 5.02 19.54
C ASN A 351 -88.75 6.41 19.25
N MET A 352 -88.70 6.70 17.93
CA MET A 352 -88.81 7.99 17.23
C MET A 352 -87.59 8.93 17.30
N SER A 353 -87.03 9.53 16.22
CA SER A 353 -87.77 10.21 15.11
C SER A 353 -86.75 10.66 14.08
N ASN A 354 -87.23 10.73 12.86
CA ASN A 354 -86.62 11.35 11.70
C ASN A 354 -86.01 12.75 11.96
N ARG A 355 -84.96 13.08 11.23
CA ARG A 355 -84.99 14.32 10.39
C ARG A 355 -83.79 14.27 9.36
N ASP A 356 -84.25 14.32 8.17
CA ASP A 356 -83.75 14.81 6.90
C ASP A 356 -82.52 15.67 6.88
N GLY A 357 -81.66 15.45 5.85
CA GLY A 357 -80.64 16.37 5.39
C GLY A 357 -79.80 15.73 4.27
N ALA A 358 -80.19 15.95 3.07
CA ALA A 358 -79.72 15.60 1.78
C ALA A 358 -78.24 15.88 1.58
N GLY A 359 -77.62 15.08 0.71
CA GLY A 359 -76.24 15.31 0.16
C GLY A 359 -75.76 14.02 -0.52
N SER A 360 -76.33 13.80 -1.73
CA SER A 360 -75.86 12.82 -2.68
C SER A 360 -74.49 13.26 -3.19
N ASP A 361 -73.62 12.32 -3.20
CA ASP A 361 -72.65 12.14 -4.30
C ASP A 361 -72.19 10.67 -4.30
N ASP A 362 -72.90 9.89 -5.08
CA ASP A 362 -72.41 8.65 -5.63
C ASP A 362 -71.24 8.92 -6.61
N LEU A 363 -70.11 8.47 -6.32
CA LEU A 363 -69.11 8.16 -7.30
C LEU A 363 -68.74 6.69 -7.21
N ASP A 364 -69.35 5.95 -8.14
CA ASP A 364 -68.91 4.61 -8.55
C ASP A 364 -67.44 4.66 -8.87
N PHE A 365 -66.65 3.92 -8.08
CA PHE A 365 -65.30 3.56 -8.47
C PHE A 365 -65.28 2.05 -8.74
N HIS A 366 -65.30 1.74 -10.04
CA HIS A 366 -64.98 0.43 -10.54
C HIS A 366 -63.61 0.01 -10.03
N GLY A 367 -63.56 -1.02 -9.20
CA GLY A 367 -62.33 -1.65 -8.75
C GLY A 367 -61.65 -2.36 -9.92
N HIS A 368 -60.58 -1.80 -10.39
CA HIS A 368 -59.55 -2.61 -11.01
C HIS A 368 -58.64 -3.13 -9.93
N ASP A 369 -58.65 -4.41 -9.74
CA ASP A 369 -57.68 -5.19 -8.96
C ASP A 369 -56.25 -5.04 -9.56
N SER A 370 -55.58 -4.04 -9.17
CA SER A 370 -54.13 -4.02 -9.30
C SER A 370 -53.49 -4.42 -7.99
N GLN A 371 -53.04 -5.65 -7.92
CA GLN A 371 -52.17 -6.15 -6.89
C GLN A 371 -50.88 -5.32 -6.84
N SER A 372 -50.90 -4.26 -6.05
CA SER A 372 -49.67 -3.54 -5.72
C SER A 372 -48.89 -4.37 -4.71
N ARG A 373 -47.88 -5.06 -5.22
CA ARG A 373 -46.80 -5.59 -4.40
C ARG A 373 -46.12 -4.40 -3.73
N ALA A 374 -46.20 -4.35 -2.40
CA ALA A 374 -45.43 -3.41 -1.61
C ALA A 374 -43.95 -3.77 -1.74
N GLY A 375 -43.21 -3.01 -2.53
CA GLY A 375 -41.75 -3.08 -2.54
C GLY A 375 -41.20 -2.24 -1.41
N ASP A 376 -40.45 -2.86 -0.52
CA ASP A 376 -39.78 -2.14 0.52
C ASP A 376 -38.62 -1.33 -0.12
N SER A 377 -38.74 -0.02 -0.09
CA SER A 377 -37.68 0.88 -0.49
C SER A 377 -36.67 0.98 0.65
N VAL A 378 -35.48 0.46 0.45
CA VAL A 378 -34.36 0.64 1.37
C VAL A 378 -33.64 1.90 0.94
N SER A 379 -33.42 2.82 1.87
CA SER A 379 -32.70 4.06 1.61
C SER A 379 -31.23 3.80 1.28
N SER A 380 -30.69 4.45 0.25
CA SER A 380 -29.29 4.38 -0.12
C SER A 380 -28.33 5.01 0.91
N ARG A 381 -28.87 5.53 2.00
CA ARG A 381 -28.09 6.19 3.05
C ARG A 381 -27.51 5.29 4.10
N SER A 382 -28.19 4.19 4.41
CA SER A 382 -27.64 3.22 5.35
C SER A 382 -27.05 2.07 4.56
N ALA A 383 -25.87 1.75 4.90
CA ALA A 383 -25.19 0.59 4.39
C ALA A 383 -25.82 -0.72 4.91
N SER A 384 -27.07 -0.69 5.42
CA SER A 384 -27.73 -1.86 5.98
C SER A 384 -28.41 -2.67 4.91
N LEU A 385 -27.90 -3.86 4.75
CA LEU A 385 -28.45 -4.93 3.93
C LEU A 385 -29.61 -5.61 4.65
N THR A 386 -30.78 -5.03 4.65
CA THR A 386 -31.96 -5.76 5.11
C THR A 386 -33.08 -5.70 4.10
N SER A 387 -33.55 -6.87 3.76
CA SER A 387 -34.70 -7.26 2.95
C SER A 387 -34.58 -7.12 1.44
N PHE A 388 -34.17 -8.23 0.84
CA PHE A 388 -34.39 -8.53 -0.56
C PHE A 388 -35.85 -8.77 -0.89
N ARG A 389 -36.32 -8.09 -1.91
CA ARG A 389 -37.49 -8.53 -2.66
C ARG A 389 -37.04 -9.03 -4.04
N SER A 390 -37.33 -10.30 -4.26
CA SER A 390 -37.14 -10.92 -5.56
C SER A 390 -37.97 -10.20 -6.63
N MET A 391 -37.29 -9.69 -7.66
CA MET A 391 -37.96 -9.39 -8.92
C MET A 391 -38.33 -10.72 -9.60
N GLN A 392 -39.61 -11.01 -9.71
CA GLN A 392 -40.09 -11.99 -10.67
C GLN A 392 -40.13 -11.32 -12.04
N SER A 393 -39.30 -11.78 -12.94
CA SER A 393 -39.49 -11.57 -14.37
C SER A 393 -40.68 -12.38 -14.83
N SER A 394 -41.75 -11.72 -15.25
CA SER A 394 -42.84 -12.33 -15.97
C SER A 394 -42.37 -12.74 -17.36
N GLY A 395 -42.08 -14.04 -17.53
CA GLY A 395 -41.89 -14.63 -18.84
C GLY A 395 -43.23 -14.76 -19.55
N GLY A 396 -43.41 -14.05 -20.66
CA GLY A 396 -44.49 -14.28 -21.62
C GLY A 396 -44.21 -15.57 -22.41
N GLY A 397 -45.16 -16.47 -22.35
CA GLY A 397 -45.16 -17.72 -23.11
C GLY A 397 -45.44 -17.49 -24.60
N GLY A 398 -44.77 -18.23 -25.44
CA GLY A 398 -45.06 -18.42 -26.86
C GLY A 398 -44.77 -19.86 -27.25
N ALA A 399 -45.79 -20.46 -27.71
CA ALA A 399 -45.99 -21.89 -27.94
C ALA A 399 -45.06 -22.53 -29.01
N ILE A 400 -44.59 -23.70 -28.68
CA ILE A 400 -44.57 -24.99 -29.37
C ILE A 400 -44.48 -24.98 -30.89
N VAL A 401 -43.43 -25.61 -31.46
CA VAL A 401 -43.58 -26.74 -32.41
C VAL A 401 -42.36 -27.66 -32.25
N SER A 402 -42.64 -28.89 -31.92
CA SER A 402 -41.73 -30.04 -31.94
C SER A 402 -41.49 -30.57 -33.35
N THR A 403 -40.27 -30.93 -33.71
CA THR A 403 -40.01 -32.11 -34.56
C THR A 403 -38.69 -32.76 -34.17
N ASN A 404 -38.79 -34.04 -33.86
CA ASN A 404 -37.72 -35.02 -33.77
C ASN A 404 -36.99 -35.20 -35.12
N THR A 405 -35.67 -35.41 -35.08
CA THR A 405 -35.11 -36.68 -35.65
C THR A 405 -33.58 -36.77 -35.32
N SER A 406 -33.29 -37.80 -34.64
CA SER A 406 -32.20 -38.80 -34.69
C SER A 406 -31.09 -38.66 -35.70
N GLY A 407 -29.84 -38.90 -35.24
CA GLY A 407 -28.80 -39.46 -36.07
C GLY A 407 -27.37 -39.07 -35.73
N ALA A 408 -26.70 -39.85 -34.92
CA ALA A 408 -25.27 -40.05 -34.96
C ALA A 408 -25.02 -41.25 -35.92
N PRO A 409 -23.80 -41.65 -36.31
CA PRO A 409 -22.43 -41.25 -35.88
C PRO A 409 -21.36 -41.29 -37.02
N GLY A 410 -20.13 -40.93 -36.66
CA GLY A 410 -18.95 -41.67 -37.15
C GLY A 410 -17.98 -40.98 -38.12
N GLY A 411 -16.68 -41.12 -37.76
CA GLY A 411 -15.60 -41.31 -38.74
C GLY A 411 -14.57 -40.19 -38.90
N SER A 412 -13.52 -40.22 -38.12
CA SER A 412 -12.10 -40.47 -38.41
C SER A 412 -11.60 -40.23 -39.82
N HIS A 413 -10.52 -39.55 -39.97
CA HIS A 413 -9.20 -39.84 -40.57
C HIS A 413 -8.49 -38.59 -41.01
N HIS A 414 -7.35 -38.43 -40.45
CA HIS A 414 -5.96 -38.57 -40.98
C HIS A 414 -5.53 -37.69 -42.14
N LEU A 415 -4.40 -37.02 -41.91
CA LEU A 415 -3.08 -37.09 -42.51
C LEU A 415 -2.64 -35.95 -43.47
N HIS A 416 -1.41 -35.53 -43.19
CA HIS A 416 -0.31 -35.09 -44.05
C HIS A 416 -0.55 -33.83 -44.88
N GLY A 417 0.40 -32.96 -45.05
CA GLY A 417 1.85 -33.00 -44.97
C GLY A 417 2.42 -31.89 -45.80
N SER A 418 3.55 -31.45 -45.34
CA SER A 418 4.75 -31.07 -46.09
C SER A 418 4.74 -29.87 -47.03
N SER A 419 5.64 -28.99 -46.70
CA SER A 419 6.80 -28.49 -47.48
C SER A 419 6.57 -27.71 -48.76
N GLY A 420 7.33 -26.65 -48.86
CA GLY A 420 7.74 -26.17 -50.14
C GLY A 420 8.21 -24.71 -50.19
N TYR A 421 9.49 -24.52 -50.08
CA TYR A 421 10.38 -23.59 -50.77
C TYR A 421 9.80 -22.63 -51.82
N GLY A 422 10.30 -21.40 -51.78
CA GLY A 422 10.20 -20.52 -52.94
C GLY A 422 10.85 -19.13 -52.73
N ASN A 423 12.11 -19.06 -53.07
CA ASN A 423 12.88 -17.85 -53.36
C ASN A 423 12.20 -16.92 -54.38
N GLY A 424 12.49 -15.64 -54.30
CA GLY A 424 12.22 -14.69 -55.37
C GLY A 424 12.60 -13.24 -55.09
N ASN A 425 13.80 -12.90 -55.44
CA ASN A 425 14.41 -11.58 -55.65
C ASN A 425 13.53 -10.52 -56.32
N GLY A 426 13.86 -9.25 -56.04
CA GLY A 426 13.61 -8.10 -56.90
C GLY A 426 13.44 -6.80 -56.14
N SER A 427 14.48 -6.14 -55.82
CA SER A 427 15.18 -4.94 -56.27
C SER A 427 14.34 -3.69 -56.50
N SER A 428 14.91 -2.64 -55.91
CA SER A 428 15.00 -1.21 -56.32
C SER A 428 13.90 -0.32 -55.70
N SER A 429 14.23 0.72 -55.10
CA SER A 429 15.13 1.85 -55.09
C SER A 429 14.50 3.04 -54.43
N THR A 430 15.30 3.71 -53.63
CA THR A 430 15.36 5.19 -53.38
C THR A 430 14.15 5.84 -52.72
N THR A 431 14.26 6.62 -51.69
CA THR A 431 15.20 7.71 -51.33
C THR A 431 14.96 8.12 -49.88
N SER A 432 16.02 8.25 -49.17
CA SER A 432 16.45 9.27 -48.23
C SER A 432 15.42 10.17 -47.54
N SER A 433 15.41 10.20 -46.24
CA SER A 433 15.87 11.38 -45.51
C SER A 433 16.02 11.10 -44.01
N ALA A 434 17.21 11.36 -43.55
CA ALA A 434 17.67 11.36 -42.17
C ALA A 434 17.16 12.60 -41.42
N ARG A 435 16.80 12.43 -40.14
CA ARG A 435 17.00 13.46 -39.09
C ARG A 435 17.07 12.75 -37.75
N ARG A 436 18.28 12.49 -37.24
CA ARG A 436 19.06 13.19 -36.22
C ARG A 436 18.35 13.40 -34.90
N ARG A 437 18.81 12.64 -33.90
CA ARG A 437 18.75 12.99 -32.48
C ARG A 437 19.68 14.16 -32.18
N PRO A 438 19.37 15.04 -31.21
CA PRO A 438 20.38 15.89 -30.58
C PRO A 438 20.83 15.31 -29.24
N PRO A 439 22.05 15.70 -28.80
CA PRO A 439 22.77 15.10 -27.69
C PRO A 439 22.63 15.88 -26.39
N ILE A 440 23.00 15.19 -25.32
CA ILE A 440 23.14 15.65 -23.94
C ILE A 440 24.37 16.57 -23.84
N PRO A 441 24.34 17.69 -23.10
CA PRO A 441 25.55 18.36 -22.68
C PRO A 441 25.95 17.97 -21.24
N HIS A 442 27.19 17.46 -21.16
CA HIS A 442 28.04 17.57 -19.97
C HIS A 442 28.43 19.02 -19.72
N GLN A 443 28.46 19.45 -18.51
CA GLN A 443 29.37 20.50 -18.06
C GLN A 443 29.95 20.20 -16.69
N LEU A 444 31.25 20.00 -16.73
CA LEU A 444 32.22 20.20 -15.65
C LEU A 444 32.36 21.70 -15.35
N MET A 445 32.71 22.01 -14.11
CA MET A 445 33.80 22.90 -13.68
C MET A 445 33.69 23.09 -12.18
N GLN A 446 34.70 22.64 -11.45
CA GLN A 446 35.97 23.30 -11.01
C GLN A 446 35.72 24.37 -9.95
N THR A 447 36.17 24.01 -8.74
CA THR A 447 37.37 24.52 -8.00
C THR A 447 37.30 25.92 -7.45
N SER A 448 37.51 25.95 -6.21
CA SER A 448 38.42 26.77 -5.35
C SER A 448 37.76 26.96 -3.98
N GLY A 449 38.34 26.72 -2.87
CA GLY A 449 39.66 26.89 -2.37
C GLY A 449 39.60 27.71 -1.10
N ALA A 450 40.30 27.21 -0.08
CA ALA A 450 40.82 27.94 1.10
C ALA A 450 39.76 28.44 2.12
N THR A 451 39.90 28.37 3.37
CA THR A 451 40.97 28.19 4.38
C THR A 451 40.36 28.31 5.75
N SER A 452 40.91 27.55 6.69
CA SER A 452 41.23 27.89 8.07
C SER A 452 40.14 28.28 9.07
N GLY A 453 40.15 27.57 10.18
CA GLY A 453 39.60 28.06 11.41
C GLY A 453 39.57 27.00 12.52
N LEU A 454 40.67 26.85 13.20
CA LEU A 454 40.90 26.18 14.46
C LEU A 454 39.87 26.54 15.55
N GLY A 455 39.49 25.56 16.31
CA GLY A 455 38.72 25.79 17.54
C GLY A 455 38.54 24.47 18.31
N SER A 456 39.54 24.13 19.07
CA SER A 456 39.60 23.13 20.13
C SER A 456 38.66 23.52 21.30
N PHE A 457 38.11 22.55 22.01
CA PHE A 457 38.06 22.35 23.47
C PHE A 457 36.98 21.29 23.77
N SER A 458 37.37 20.21 24.27
CA SER A 458 37.65 19.63 25.58
C SER A 458 36.46 18.88 26.19
N ASN A 459 36.77 17.62 26.40
CA ASN A 459 36.42 16.74 27.53
C ASN A 459 35.30 17.11 28.50
N SER A 460 34.44 16.19 28.72
CA SER A 460 34.32 15.60 30.07
C SER A 460 33.67 14.22 30.06
N SER A 461 34.40 13.35 30.63
CA SER A 461 34.09 12.00 31.08
C SER A 461 32.99 12.03 32.16
N SER A 462 32.14 11.03 32.17
CA SER A 462 31.65 10.44 33.41
C SER A 462 31.27 8.99 33.19
N ASN A 463 32.05 8.16 33.79
CA ASN A 463 31.81 6.79 34.18
C ASN A 463 30.54 6.67 35.05
N VAL A 464 29.88 5.55 35.00
CA VAL A 464 29.41 4.75 36.13
C VAL A 464 28.85 3.43 35.56
N ILE A 465 29.58 2.42 35.76
CA ILE A 465 29.49 1.22 36.64
C ILE A 465 28.46 0.18 36.20
N ILE A 466 29.05 -0.91 35.82
CA ILE A 466 28.60 -2.29 35.71
C ILE A 466 28.18 -2.83 37.08
N THR A 467 27.02 -3.51 37.13
CA THR A 467 26.88 -4.65 38.03
C THR A 467 26.22 -5.81 37.32
N THR A 468 26.96 -6.81 37.21
CA THR A 468 26.69 -8.21 36.90
C THR A 468 25.81 -8.85 37.97
N GLY A 469 24.98 -9.78 37.54
CA GLY A 469 24.24 -10.68 38.42
C GLY A 469 23.67 -11.85 37.64
N THR A 470 24.51 -12.80 37.49
CA THR A 470 24.34 -14.16 37.03
C THR A 470 23.36 -14.99 37.83
N THR A 471 22.86 -15.99 37.14
CA THR A 471 22.65 -17.42 37.37
C THR A 471 21.23 -17.87 37.48
N SER A 472 20.80 -18.62 36.50
CA SER A 472 20.85 -20.14 36.42
C SER A 472 19.82 -20.84 37.28
N THR A 473 19.04 -21.60 36.73
CA THR A 473 18.93 -23.04 36.48
C THR A 473 17.54 -23.54 36.84
N THR A 474 16.87 -24.08 35.84
CA THR A 474 16.53 -25.51 35.61
C THR A 474 15.77 -26.26 36.68
N THR A 475 14.76 -26.89 36.24
CA THR A 475 14.28 -28.28 36.24
C THR A 475 12.81 -28.36 36.67
N ILE A 476 11.93 -28.83 35.79
CA ILE A 476 11.43 -30.17 35.48
C ILE A 476 10.98 -30.93 36.75
N ILE A 477 9.76 -31.41 36.65
CA ILE A 477 9.18 -32.73 36.92
C ILE A 477 7.79 -32.60 37.53
N ASP A 478 6.81 -32.99 36.78
CA ASP A 478 5.90 -34.15 36.79
C ASP A 478 5.14 -34.46 38.07
N GLU A 479 3.88 -34.70 37.80
CA GLU A 479 2.97 -35.78 38.21
C GLU A 479 2.31 -35.74 39.61
N ASP A 480 1.04 -35.81 39.51
CA ASP A 480 0.07 -36.83 39.96
C ASP A 480 -0.70 -36.62 41.27
N GLU A 481 -1.99 -36.86 41.02
CA GLU A 481 -2.97 -37.53 41.89
C GLU A 481 -3.41 -36.90 43.21
N GLY A 482 -4.71 -36.68 43.23
CA GLY A 482 -5.49 -37.55 44.12
C GLY A 482 -6.27 -36.91 45.25
N VAL A 483 -7.60 -37.06 45.17
CA VAL A 483 -8.49 -37.47 46.26
C VAL A 483 -8.96 -36.45 47.30
N ALA A 484 -10.25 -36.14 47.09
CA ALA A 484 -11.35 -36.18 48.04
C ALA A 484 -11.20 -35.68 49.49
N MET A 485 -12.18 -34.97 49.85
CA MET A 485 -13.02 -35.05 51.07
C MET A 485 -13.39 -33.67 51.66
N THR A 486 -14.68 -33.38 51.56
CA THR A 486 -15.45 -32.56 52.44
C THR A 486 -15.26 -32.99 53.97
N PRO A 487 -15.71 -32.32 55.01
CA PRO A 487 -16.94 -31.54 55.11
C PRO A 487 -16.96 -30.33 56.08
N THR A 488 -18.12 -29.63 56.04
CA THR A 488 -18.88 -29.00 57.14
C THR A 488 -18.29 -27.78 57.85
N THR A 489 -18.97 -26.69 57.72
CA THR A 489 -19.86 -26.10 58.74
C THR A 489 -20.52 -24.84 58.27
N GLN A 490 -21.86 -24.79 58.36
CA GLN A 490 -22.65 -23.55 58.45
C GLN A 490 -22.46 -22.92 59.84
N PRO A 491 -22.73 -21.63 60.03
CA PRO A 491 -24.12 -21.18 60.06
C PRO A 491 -24.41 -19.71 59.61
N SER A 492 -25.64 -19.59 59.10
CA SER A 492 -26.61 -18.50 59.24
C SER A 492 -26.18 -17.04 59.33
N SER A 493 -26.65 -16.30 58.35
CA SER A 493 -27.41 -15.06 58.54
C SER A 493 -28.08 -14.65 57.23
N GLN A 494 -29.42 -14.57 57.24
CA GLN A 494 -30.19 -13.99 56.11
C GLN A 494 -29.89 -12.52 56.02
N PRO A 495 -29.71 -11.98 54.75
CA PRO A 495 -29.92 -10.56 54.49
C PRO A 495 -31.32 -10.34 53.90
N SER A 496 -31.87 -9.26 54.39
CA SER A 496 -33.18 -8.69 54.17
C SER A 496 -33.57 -8.52 52.68
N HIS A 497 -34.89 -8.56 52.51
CA HIS A 497 -35.69 -8.50 51.31
C HIS A 497 -35.57 -7.26 50.38
N GLN A 498 -34.45 -6.53 50.38
CA GLN A 498 -34.31 -5.28 49.57
C GLN A 498 -33.18 -5.24 48.53
N GLN A 499 -32.50 -6.36 48.20
CA GLN A 499 -31.44 -6.38 47.22
C GLN A 499 -31.58 -7.39 46.08
N LEU A 500 -32.80 -7.91 45.86
CA LEU A 500 -33.08 -8.91 44.79
C LEU A 500 -33.89 -8.36 43.62
N GLU A 501 -33.99 -7.03 43.46
CA GLU A 501 -34.68 -6.41 42.31
C GLU A 501 -33.77 -5.85 41.20
N SER A 502 -32.46 -6.04 41.27
CA SER A 502 -31.57 -5.48 40.26
C SER A 502 -30.94 -6.45 39.23
N ILE A 503 -31.41 -7.71 39.20
CA ILE A 503 -30.99 -8.69 38.17
C ILE A 503 -32.22 -9.35 37.52
N ARG A 504 -33.09 -8.55 36.98
CA ARG A 504 -33.98 -8.95 35.89
C ARG A 504 -33.83 -7.99 34.75
N SER A 505 -33.09 -8.43 33.74
CA SER A 505 -33.17 -7.85 32.42
C SER A 505 -34.62 -7.90 31.95
N PRO A 506 -35.24 -6.80 31.59
CA PRO A 506 -36.57 -6.87 31.01
C PRO A 506 -36.47 -7.46 29.62
N ILE A 507 -36.98 -8.65 29.43
CA ILE A 507 -37.53 -9.07 28.14
C ILE A 507 -38.60 -8.01 27.84
N LYS A 508 -38.24 -7.02 27.01
CA LYS A 508 -39.22 -6.07 26.49
C LYS A 508 -40.13 -6.83 25.57
N ASP A 509 -41.27 -7.13 26.09
CA ASP A 509 -42.49 -7.37 25.30
C ASP A 509 -42.56 -6.33 24.19
N LEU A 510 -42.88 -6.78 22.99
CA LEU A 510 -43.29 -5.94 21.86
C LEU A 510 -44.55 -5.14 22.26
N HIS A 511 -44.37 -4.14 23.09
CA HIS A 511 -45.42 -3.16 23.32
C HIS A 511 -45.47 -2.22 22.13
N MET A 512 -46.59 -2.20 21.43
CA MET A 512 -46.99 -1.05 20.61
C MET A 512 -46.75 0.24 21.42
N PRO A 513 -46.26 1.31 20.78
CA PRO A 513 -45.96 2.57 21.45
C PRO A 513 -47.25 3.02 22.23
N PRO A 514 -47.06 3.57 23.42
CA PRO A 514 -48.19 3.98 24.22
C PRO A 514 -49.04 5.02 23.48
N PRO A 515 -50.35 5.11 23.75
CA PRO A 515 -51.27 6.00 23.02
C PRO A 515 -50.83 7.46 22.94
N ARG A 516 -49.96 7.93 23.85
CA ARG A 516 -49.41 9.31 23.82
C ARG A 516 -48.46 9.53 22.61
N ASP A 517 -47.60 8.57 22.33
CA ASP A 517 -46.65 8.60 21.18
C ASP A 517 -47.38 8.66 19.81
N LEU A 518 -48.49 7.98 19.71
CA LEU A 518 -49.30 7.94 18.49
C LEU A 518 -50.01 9.28 18.26
N LYS A 519 -50.54 9.90 19.33
CA LYS A 519 -51.16 11.24 19.26
C LYS A 519 -50.20 12.32 18.87
N GLU A 520 -49.00 12.31 19.43
CA GLU A 520 -47.90 13.24 19.16
C GLU A 520 -47.40 13.09 17.69
N LYS A 521 -47.26 11.83 17.22
CA LYS A 521 -46.94 11.55 15.80
C LYS A 521 -48.03 12.03 14.84
N ILE A 522 -49.29 11.88 15.21
CA ILE A 522 -50.45 12.37 14.44
C ILE A 522 -50.49 13.89 14.43
N GLU A 523 -50.23 14.57 15.54
CA GLU A 523 -50.13 16.02 15.61
C GLU A 523 -48.97 16.56 14.79
N THR A 524 -47.83 15.88 14.77
CA THR A 524 -46.64 16.24 13.97
C THR A 524 -46.92 16.13 12.47
N LEU A 525 -47.62 15.07 12.05
CA LEU A 525 -48.07 14.89 10.65
C LEU A 525 -49.13 15.92 10.21
N GLN A 526 -50.03 16.35 11.11
CA GLN A 526 -51.03 17.35 10.82
C GLN A 526 -50.48 18.77 10.70
N ASN A 527 -49.43 19.08 11.47
CA ASN A 527 -48.93 20.46 11.60
C ASN A 527 -47.85 20.86 10.58
N HIS A 528 -47.35 19.94 9.75
CA HIS A 528 -46.29 20.19 8.72
C HIS A 528 -45.35 21.37 9.07
N LYS A 529 -44.77 21.38 10.28
CA LYS A 529 -44.07 22.57 10.84
C LYS A 529 -42.74 22.90 10.19
N PHE A 530 -42.14 21.96 9.37
CA PHE A 530 -40.92 22.22 8.63
C PHE A 530 -40.92 21.52 7.26
N ALA A 531 -40.32 22.13 6.27
CA ALA A 531 -40.17 21.55 4.94
C ALA A 531 -39.07 20.47 4.94
N THR A 532 -39.38 19.28 4.45
CA THR A 532 -38.40 18.19 4.26
C THR A 532 -38.79 17.38 3.03
N LEU A 533 -37.79 16.84 2.34
CA LEU A 533 -37.97 15.84 1.27
C LEU A 533 -38.12 14.42 1.80
N ARG A 534 -37.96 14.23 3.09
CA ARG A 534 -38.03 12.91 3.74
C ARG A 534 -39.43 12.63 4.27
N SER A 535 -40.01 11.56 3.85
CA SER A 535 -41.25 11.07 4.49
C SER A 535 -40.95 10.55 5.89
N GLN A 536 -41.93 10.68 6.82
CA GLN A 536 -41.84 10.14 8.18
C GLN A 536 -41.55 8.62 8.20
N ARG A 537 -42.01 7.94 7.15
CA ARG A 537 -41.70 6.52 6.97
C ARG A 537 -40.22 6.25 6.82
N ILE A 538 -39.49 7.04 6.02
CA ILE A 538 -38.02 6.90 5.80
C ILE A 538 -37.28 7.14 7.12
N ILE A 539 -37.63 8.19 7.85
CA ILE A 539 -37.02 8.52 9.14
C ILE A 539 -37.20 7.39 10.15
N ASN A 540 -38.44 6.89 10.29
CA ASN A 540 -38.76 5.78 11.21
C ASN A 540 -38.04 4.48 10.80
N GLN A 541 -37.92 4.20 9.51
CA GLN A 541 -37.21 3.04 9.00
C GLN A 541 -35.71 3.09 9.32
N GLU A 542 -35.07 4.23 9.15
CA GLU A 542 -33.63 4.40 9.50
C GLU A 542 -33.41 4.23 11.02
N GLN A 543 -34.32 4.72 11.86
CA GLN A 543 -34.26 4.50 13.31
C GLN A 543 -34.41 3.02 13.67
N GLU A 544 -35.32 2.29 13.01
CA GLU A 544 -35.46 0.86 13.19
C GLU A 544 -34.25 0.07 12.70
N GLU A 545 -33.65 0.44 11.58
CA GLU A 545 -32.47 -0.18 11.01
C GLU A 545 -31.25 0.03 11.89
N TYR A 546 -31.10 1.24 12.46
CA TYR A 546 -30.04 1.53 13.42
C TYR A 546 -30.19 0.76 14.74
N SER A 547 -31.43 0.57 15.22
CA SER A 547 -31.71 -0.19 16.44
C SER A 547 -31.46 -1.70 16.29
N LYS A 548 -31.51 -2.20 15.06
CA LYS A 548 -31.11 -3.57 14.69
C LYS A 548 -29.63 -3.55 14.38
N GLU A 549 -28.75 -3.70 15.37
CA GLU A 549 -27.29 -3.74 15.28
C GLU A 549 -26.73 -3.84 13.85
N ASN A 550 -26.24 -2.73 13.32
CA ASN A 550 -25.77 -2.66 11.93
C ASN A 550 -24.44 -3.38 11.78
N ASN A 551 -24.50 -4.70 11.64
CA ASN A 551 -23.39 -5.62 11.59
C ASN A 551 -22.45 -5.38 10.40
N MET A 552 -22.92 -4.69 9.33
CA MET A 552 -22.08 -4.40 8.16
C MET A 552 -21.02 -3.33 8.46
N TYR A 553 -21.39 -2.26 9.17
CA TYR A 553 -20.42 -1.25 9.59
C TYR A 553 -19.34 -1.84 10.49
N GLU A 554 -19.72 -2.73 11.41
CA GLU A 554 -18.78 -3.42 12.29
C GLU A 554 -17.85 -4.36 11.51
N GLN A 555 -18.37 -5.11 10.53
CA GLN A 555 -17.56 -5.96 9.65
C GLN A 555 -16.57 -5.15 8.82
N MET A 556 -17.03 -4.05 8.22
CA MET A 556 -16.16 -3.14 7.45
C MET A 556 -15.11 -2.49 8.34
N SER A 557 -15.45 -2.13 9.56
CA SER A 557 -14.50 -1.60 10.55
C SER A 557 -13.45 -2.63 10.93
N LYS A 558 -13.84 -3.87 11.21
CA LYS A 558 -12.92 -4.98 11.52
C LYS A 558 -11.96 -5.27 10.36
N TYR A 559 -12.48 -5.29 9.13
CA TYR A 559 -11.67 -5.48 7.93
C TYR A 559 -10.68 -4.33 7.71
N LYS A 560 -11.12 -3.08 7.89
CA LYS A 560 -10.27 -1.90 7.86
C LYS A 560 -9.11 -2.01 8.88
N HIS A 561 -9.41 -2.38 10.13
CA HIS A 561 -8.39 -2.57 11.17
C HIS A 561 -7.40 -3.67 10.82
N LEU A 562 -7.89 -4.80 10.27
CA LEU A 562 -7.03 -5.88 9.79
C LEU A 562 -6.03 -5.38 8.74
N ARG A 563 -6.51 -4.66 7.73
CA ARG A 563 -5.66 -4.13 6.66
C ARG A 563 -4.66 -3.10 7.19
N GLN A 564 -5.07 -2.20 8.08
CA GLN A 564 -4.18 -1.25 8.75
C GLN A 564 -3.10 -1.95 9.58
N ALA A 565 -3.43 -3.04 10.27
CA ALA A 565 -2.47 -3.84 11.01
C ALA A 565 -1.44 -4.48 10.08
N HIS A 566 -1.88 -5.05 8.94
CA HIS A 566 -1.01 -5.61 7.92
C HIS A 566 -0.05 -4.58 7.34
N HIS A 567 -0.56 -3.40 6.97
CA HIS A 567 0.28 -2.30 6.44
C HIS A 567 1.34 -1.86 7.46
N LYS A 568 0.96 -1.69 8.73
CA LYS A 568 1.88 -1.32 9.80
C LYS A 568 2.96 -2.38 10.03
N GLU A 569 2.60 -3.65 9.96
CA GLU A 569 3.56 -4.77 10.10
C GLU A 569 4.59 -4.75 8.97
N LEU A 570 4.15 -4.55 7.71
CA LEU A 570 5.05 -4.43 6.56
C LEU A 570 5.98 -3.22 6.68
N GLN A 571 5.49 -2.09 7.15
CA GLN A 571 6.28 -0.88 7.39
C GLN A 571 7.37 -1.11 8.46
N GLN A 572 7.01 -1.74 9.58
CA GLN A 572 7.96 -2.10 10.64
C GLN A 572 9.00 -3.10 10.15
N PHE A 573 8.58 -4.02 9.28
CA PHE A 573 9.50 -4.97 8.66
C PHE A 573 10.51 -4.28 7.74
N ASP A 574 10.09 -3.34 6.91
CA ASP A 574 11.00 -2.59 6.02
C ASP A 574 11.99 -1.73 6.82
N GLU A 575 11.55 -1.07 7.90
CA GLU A 575 12.42 -0.36 8.83
C GLU A 575 13.47 -1.30 9.48
N LYS A 576 13.05 -2.47 9.94
CA LYS A 576 13.94 -3.51 10.49
C LYS A 576 14.99 -3.96 9.47
N CYS A 577 14.56 -4.27 8.24
CA CYS A 577 15.46 -4.64 7.15
C CYS A 577 16.45 -3.51 6.80
N GLY A 578 16.00 -2.26 6.84
CA GLY A 578 16.85 -1.08 6.67
C GLY A 578 17.95 -1.00 7.73
N GLN A 579 17.60 -1.17 8.99
CA GLN A 579 18.53 -1.16 10.12
C GLN A 579 19.55 -2.31 10.03
N GLU A 580 19.10 -3.52 9.71
CA GLU A 580 19.98 -4.69 9.60
C GLU A 580 20.98 -4.55 8.44
N ARG A 581 20.56 -4.01 7.28
CA ARG A 581 21.45 -3.67 6.15
C ARG A 581 22.52 -2.65 6.56
N GLU A 582 22.15 -1.61 7.31
CA GLU A 582 23.07 -0.58 7.76
C GLU A 582 24.07 -1.11 8.80
N ILE A 583 23.64 -1.94 9.74
CA ILE A 583 24.52 -2.60 10.70
C ILE A 583 25.54 -3.49 9.97
N LEU A 584 25.10 -4.26 8.97
CA LEU A 584 25.99 -5.10 8.17
C LEU A 584 26.99 -4.23 7.38
N ARG A 585 26.56 -3.12 6.77
CA ARG A 585 27.42 -2.18 6.05
C ARG A 585 28.51 -1.61 6.96
N ILE A 586 28.14 -1.11 8.15
CA ILE A 586 29.09 -0.58 9.13
C ILE A 586 30.10 -1.65 9.57
N LYS A 587 29.66 -2.88 9.76
CA LYS A 587 30.54 -4.00 10.11
C LYS A 587 31.56 -4.27 9.00
N MET A 588 31.11 -4.30 7.75
CA MET A 588 31.97 -4.53 6.57
C MET A 588 33.00 -3.41 6.38
N ASP A 589 32.58 -2.18 6.53
CA ASP A 589 33.47 -1.01 6.45
C ASP A 589 34.57 -1.08 7.52
N LYS A 590 34.23 -1.43 8.76
CA LYS A 590 35.20 -1.62 9.84
C LYS A 590 36.19 -2.77 9.58
N GLU A 591 35.72 -3.90 9.04
CA GLU A 591 36.60 -5.02 8.68
C GLU A 591 37.60 -4.61 7.60
N LEU A 592 37.17 -3.88 6.59
CA LEU A 592 38.01 -3.36 5.52
C LEU A 592 39.02 -2.32 6.03
N GLU A 593 38.60 -1.43 6.90
CA GLU A 593 39.48 -0.42 7.53
C GLU A 593 40.55 -1.07 8.42
N GLN A 594 40.16 -2.08 9.22
CA GLN A 594 41.10 -2.87 10.03
C GLN A 594 42.13 -3.59 9.17
N LEU A 595 41.70 -4.18 8.05
CA LEU A 595 42.60 -4.86 7.10
C LEU A 595 43.60 -3.86 6.49
N ASN A 596 43.12 -2.73 6.02
CA ASN A 596 43.95 -1.65 5.45
C ASN A 596 44.96 -1.11 6.48
N SER A 597 44.55 -0.94 7.75
CA SER A 597 45.45 -0.53 8.85
C SER A 597 46.53 -1.58 9.09
N THR A 598 46.18 -2.85 9.11
CA THR A 598 47.10 -3.97 9.27
C THR A 598 48.11 -4.01 8.14
N TYR A 599 47.67 -3.85 6.88
CA TYR A 599 48.55 -3.81 5.70
C TYR A 599 49.50 -2.61 5.71
N SER A 600 49.04 -1.44 6.14
CA SER A 600 49.89 -0.26 6.28
C SER A 600 50.99 -0.50 7.28
N LYS A 601 50.72 -1.10 8.43
CA LYS A 601 51.69 -1.45 9.47
C LYS A 601 52.70 -2.50 8.99
N GLU A 602 52.20 -3.55 8.30
CA GLU A 602 53.05 -4.59 7.72
C GLU A 602 53.99 -4.01 6.67
N LYS A 603 53.54 -3.22 5.74
CA LYS A 603 54.31 -2.54 4.71
C LYS A 603 55.39 -1.64 5.32
N GLN A 604 55.10 -0.93 6.40
CA GLN A 604 56.06 -0.11 7.12
C GLN A 604 57.13 -0.97 7.79
N ARG A 605 56.80 -2.11 8.42
CA ARG A 605 57.75 -3.04 9.01
C ARG A 605 58.68 -3.65 7.97
N VAL A 606 58.14 -4.11 6.83
CA VAL A 606 58.91 -4.68 5.73
C VAL A 606 59.91 -3.65 5.18
N ARG A 607 59.49 -2.41 4.94
CA ARG A 607 60.38 -1.33 4.47
C ARG A 607 61.50 -1.04 5.47
N LEU A 608 61.21 -0.99 6.76
CA LEU A 608 62.21 -0.76 7.78
C LEU A 608 63.21 -1.91 7.83
N SER A 609 62.76 -3.16 7.75
CA SER A 609 63.64 -4.34 7.69
C SER A 609 64.54 -4.30 6.46
N GLN A 610 64.01 -4.05 5.29
CA GLN A 610 64.73 -3.97 4.02
C GLN A 610 65.77 -2.86 4.00
N ASN A 611 65.43 -1.68 4.50
CA ASN A 611 66.36 -0.58 4.62
C ASN A 611 67.53 -0.93 5.56
N ASN A 612 67.26 -1.56 6.70
CA ASN A 612 68.30 -1.97 7.65
C ASN A 612 69.24 -3.01 7.04
N GLU A 613 68.68 -3.96 6.26
CA GLU A 613 69.50 -4.96 5.55
C GLU A 613 70.39 -4.35 4.47
N LEU A 614 69.82 -3.44 3.67
CA LEU A 614 70.57 -2.69 2.65
C LEU A 614 71.69 -1.82 3.27
N ASP A 615 71.40 -1.10 4.35
CA ASP A 615 72.34 -0.27 5.04
C ASP A 615 73.48 -1.09 5.73
N LYS A 616 73.11 -2.28 6.24
CA LYS A 616 74.12 -3.22 6.74
C LYS A 616 75.07 -3.71 5.62
N LYS A 617 74.43 -4.08 4.48
CA LYS A 617 75.21 -4.54 3.33
C LYS A 617 76.15 -3.46 2.77
N LYS A 618 75.63 -2.22 2.66
CA LYS A 618 76.48 -1.05 2.22
C LYS A 618 77.62 -0.84 3.17
N ARG A 619 77.45 -0.89 4.49
CA ARG A 619 78.50 -0.79 5.50
C ARG A 619 79.55 -1.91 5.36
N GLU A 620 79.10 -3.16 5.18
CA GLU A 620 80.01 -4.32 4.95
C GLU A 620 80.87 -4.09 3.71
N ILE A 621 80.32 -3.56 2.62
CA ILE A 621 80.97 -3.26 1.40
C ILE A 621 82.08 -2.16 1.64
N GLU A 622 81.66 -1.05 2.28
CA GLU A 622 82.66 0.05 2.61
C GLU A 622 83.76 -0.41 3.51
N GLU A 623 83.45 -1.18 4.53
CA GLU A 623 84.46 -1.73 5.43
C GLU A 623 85.42 -2.70 4.72
N GLY A 624 84.87 -3.55 3.86
CA GLY A 624 85.61 -4.49 3.03
C GLY A 624 86.53 -3.76 2.08
N GLU A 625 85.99 -2.68 1.41
CA GLU A 625 86.82 -1.82 0.53
C GLU A 625 87.96 -1.11 1.30
N LYS A 626 87.67 -0.54 2.49
CA LYS A 626 88.66 0.08 3.36
C LYS A 626 89.74 -0.91 3.78
N LYS A 627 89.36 -2.15 4.14
CA LYS A 627 90.33 -3.21 4.48
C LYS A 627 91.15 -3.59 3.30
N LEU A 628 90.58 -3.79 2.11
CA LEU A 628 91.30 -4.11 0.87
C LEU A 628 92.33 -2.99 0.51
N LYS A 629 91.88 -1.73 0.52
CA LYS A 629 92.78 -0.58 0.29
C LYS A 629 93.92 -0.56 1.24
N LYS A 630 93.77 -0.71 2.55
CA LYS A 630 94.81 -0.76 3.58
C LYS A 630 95.79 -1.90 3.32
N THR A 631 95.23 -3.11 3.06
CA THR A 631 96.09 -4.30 2.80
C THR A 631 96.88 -4.06 1.54
N LYS A 632 96.33 -3.52 0.51
CA LYS A 632 97.06 -3.29 -0.76
C LYS A 632 98.09 -2.16 -0.65
N THR A 633 97.75 -1.09 0.07
CA THR A 633 98.76 -0.04 0.38
C THR A 633 99.95 -0.60 1.15
N ASN A 634 99.67 -1.47 2.16
CA ASN A 634 100.81 -2.08 2.89
C ASN A 634 101.60 -3.01 1.99
N ASN A 635 101.00 -3.77 1.10
CA ASN A 635 101.64 -4.65 0.16
C ASN A 635 102.49 -3.87 -0.85
N ILE A 636 102.00 -2.72 -1.40
CA ILE A 636 102.83 -1.88 -2.25
C ILE A 636 104.00 -1.41 -1.49
N GLN A 637 103.85 -0.89 -0.28
CA GLN A 637 105.01 -0.41 0.53
C GLN A 637 106.03 -1.48 0.78
N GLN A 638 105.59 -2.74 1.05
CA GLN A 638 106.47 -3.85 1.23
C GLN A 638 107.16 -4.27 -0.08
N GLN A 639 106.55 -4.35 -1.19
CA GLN A 639 107.06 -4.66 -2.50
C GLN A 639 108.08 -3.56 -2.99
N MET A 640 107.71 -2.26 -2.77
CA MET A 640 108.61 -1.14 -3.05
C MET A 640 109.91 -1.20 -2.22
N LYS A 641 109.74 -1.51 -0.92
CA LYS A 641 110.95 -1.71 -0.07
C LYS A 641 111.90 -2.76 -0.63
N VAL A 642 111.38 -3.91 -1.07
CA VAL A 642 112.21 -5.00 -1.67
C VAL A 642 112.78 -4.54 -2.99
N TYR A 643 111.96 -3.92 -3.86
CA TYR A 643 112.41 -3.46 -5.17
C TYR A 643 113.44 -2.37 -5.05
N SER A 644 113.27 -1.35 -4.19
CA SER A 644 114.22 -0.30 -3.90
C SER A 644 115.56 -0.82 -3.38
N ALA A 645 115.47 -1.89 -2.52
CA ALA A 645 116.71 -2.55 -2.01
C ALA A 645 117.41 -3.32 -3.14
N MET A 646 116.71 -3.85 -4.13
CA MET A 646 117.28 -4.46 -5.31
C MET A 646 117.84 -3.39 -6.21
N GLN A 647 117.17 -2.34 -6.52
CA GLN A 647 117.70 -1.20 -7.36
C GLN A 647 118.89 -0.51 -6.69
N LEU A 648 118.93 -0.44 -5.37
CA LEU A 648 120.14 0.06 -4.67
C LEU A 648 121.31 -0.86 -4.83
N LYS A 649 121.19 -2.20 -4.83
CA LYS A 649 122.21 -3.15 -5.13
C LYS A 649 122.74 -2.98 -6.57
N GLU A 650 121.82 -2.88 -7.53
CA GLU A 650 122.13 -2.66 -8.96
C GLU A 650 122.82 -1.30 -9.17
N TYR A 651 122.33 -0.22 -8.55
CA TYR A 651 122.95 1.05 -8.54
C TYR A 651 124.46 0.99 -8.01
N LYS A 652 124.67 0.30 -6.87
CA LYS A 652 126.03 0.11 -6.34
C LYS A 652 126.96 -0.64 -7.28
N HIS A 653 126.31 -1.72 -7.86
CA HIS A 653 127.08 -2.57 -8.83
C HIS A 653 127.47 -1.76 -10.08
N ASN A 654 126.51 -1.06 -10.74
CA ASN A 654 126.66 -0.28 -11.93
C ASN A 654 127.67 0.93 -11.69
N LYS A 655 127.57 1.54 -10.52
CA LYS A 655 128.52 2.61 -10.07
C LYS A 655 129.94 2.10 -9.93
N GLU A 656 130.17 0.97 -9.31
CA GLU A 656 131.47 0.36 -9.20
C GLU A 656 131.96 -0.09 -10.59
N ALA A 657 131.17 -0.68 -11.42
CA ALA A 657 131.50 -1.08 -12.76
C ALA A 657 131.96 0.10 -13.61
N GLN A 658 131.29 1.24 -13.58
CA GLN A 658 131.61 2.50 -14.28
C GLN A 658 132.81 3.13 -13.71
N LYS A 659 132.97 3.07 -12.39
CA LYS A 659 134.25 3.53 -11.73
C LYS A 659 135.45 2.78 -12.19
N THR A 660 135.33 1.41 -12.23
CA THR A 660 136.38 0.49 -12.74
C THR A 660 136.73 0.76 -14.24
N ARG A 661 135.69 0.90 -15.04
CA ARG A 661 135.83 1.22 -16.47
C ARG A 661 136.51 2.57 -16.70
N LEU A 662 136.13 3.61 -15.95
CA LEU A 662 136.85 4.93 -16.03
C LEU A 662 138.27 4.91 -15.56
N ARG A 663 138.60 4.01 -14.54
CA ARG A 663 140.08 3.85 -14.12
C ARG A 663 140.86 3.08 -15.16
N ALA A 664 140.27 2.15 -15.90
CA ALA A 664 141.03 1.46 -16.96
C ALA A 664 141.21 2.30 -18.19
N MET A 665 140.52 3.38 -18.40
CA MET A 665 140.68 4.38 -19.49
C MET A 665 141.66 5.49 -19.18
N ASN A 666 142.37 5.49 -18.02
CA ASN A 666 143.48 6.39 -17.54
C ASN A 666 143.05 7.87 -17.72
N VAL A 667 141.77 8.25 -17.37
CA VAL A 667 141.28 9.57 -17.49
C VAL A 667 141.77 10.53 -16.42
N PRO A 668 142.05 11.84 -16.77
CA PRO A 668 142.67 12.79 -15.78
C PRO A 668 141.74 12.93 -14.53
N ARG A 669 142.36 13.17 -13.39
CA ARG A 669 141.63 13.14 -12.09
C ARG A 669 140.48 14.16 -12.04
N SER A 670 140.52 15.32 -12.57
CA SER A 670 139.61 16.36 -12.62
C SER A 670 138.44 15.90 -13.47
N THR A 671 138.60 15.34 -14.63
CA THR A 671 137.58 14.80 -15.54
C THR A 671 137.04 13.53 -15.00
N PHE A 672 137.70 12.69 -14.27
CA PHE A 672 137.16 11.53 -13.54
C PHE A 672 136.23 11.95 -12.52
N GLU A 673 136.54 12.96 -11.66
CA GLU A 673 135.60 13.42 -10.61
C GLU A 673 134.35 14.05 -11.17
N THR A 674 134.44 14.84 -12.27
CA THR A 674 133.19 15.41 -12.92
C THR A 674 132.30 14.27 -13.54
N THR A 675 132.89 13.41 -14.37
CA THR A 675 132.25 12.28 -15.01
C THR A 675 131.54 11.33 -13.97
N MET A 676 132.27 11.08 -12.84
CA MET A 676 131.71 10.29 -11.80
C MET A 676 130.57 10.98 -11.06
N LYS A 677 130.58 12.31 -10.98
CA LYS A 677 129.38 13.06 -10.48
C LYS A 677 128.17 12.87 -11.39
N ASP A 678 128.48 13.11 -12.74
CA ASP A 678 127.45 12.93 -13.75
C ASP A 678 126.88 11.47 -13.84
N VAL A 679 127.70 10.49 -13.82
CA VAL A 679 127.35 9.08 -13.75
C VAL A 679 126.45 8.74 -12.47
N LYS A 680 126.81 9.36 -11.37
CA LYS A 680 126.05 9.19 -10.11
C LYS A 680 124.74 9.82 -10.23
N VAL A 681 124.63 11.02 -10.81
CA VAL A 681 123.35 11.70 -11.04
C VAL A 681 122.49 10.87 -12.00
N GLU A 682 123.01 10.42 -13.12
CA GLU A 682 122.27 9.64 -14.11
C GLU A 682 121.83 8.27 -13.60
N LEU A 683 122.68 7.52 -12.87
CA LEU A 683 122.34 6.28 -12.26
C LEU A 683 121.23 6.47 -11.16
N ASN A 684 121.29 7.58 -10.39
CA ASN A 684 120.25 7.89 -9.43
C ASN A 684 118.90 8.20 -10.08
N ARG A 685 118.99 9.01 -11.15
CA ARG A 685 117.80 9.35 -11.96
C ARG A 685 117.21 8.10 -12.61
N ARG A 686 118.05 7.19 -13.16
CA ARG A 686 117.55 5.93 -13.70
C ARG A 686 116.97 5.02 -12.60
N LYS A 687 117.51 4.94 -11.39
CA LYS A 687 117.00 4.24 -10.26
C LYS A 687 115.65 4.80 -9.87
N GLU A 688 115.50 6.07 -9.67
CA GLU A 688 114.29 6.78 -9.31
C GLU A 688 113.19 6.60 -10.42
N MET A 689 113.64 6.67 -11.70
CA MET A 689 112.64 6.39 -12.78
C MET A 689 112.14 4.98 -12.74
N LEU A 690 113.00 3.95 -12.55
CA LEU A 690 112.52 2.52 -12.42
C LEU A 690 111.73 2.27 -11.17
N GLU A 691 112.08 2.93 -10.04
CA GLU A 691 111.28 2.85 -8.84
C GLU A 691 109.89 3.46 -9.08
N ASN A 692 109.84 4.62 -9.72
CA ASN A 692 108.55 5.30 -10.05
C ASN A 692 107.74 4.50 -11.05
N GLU A 693 108.34 3.89 -12.06
CA GLU A 693 107.63 3.02 -13.04
C GLU A 693 107.03 1.77 -12.38
N TYR A 694 107.85 1.17 -11.48
CA TYR A 694 107.39 -0.04 -10.69
C TYR A 694 106.27 0.34 -9.75
N GLU A 695 106.38 1.46 -9.06
CA GLU A 695 105.33 1.97 -8.16
C GLU A 695 104.03 2.25 -8.98
N ALA A 696 104.15 2.93 -10.12
CA ALA A 696 102.98 3.20 -10.98
C ALA A 696 102.30 1.89 -11.44
N LYS A 697 103.01 0.89 -11.82
CA LYS A 697 102.54 -0.40 -12.21
C LYS A 697 101.82 -1.10 -11.05
N LEU A 698 102.33 -1.06 -9.88
CA LEU A 698 101.72 -1.67 -8.68
C LEU A 698 100.43 -0.91 -8.32
N ARG A 699 100.41 0.40 -8.47
CA ARG A 699 99.22 1.20 -8.25
C ARG A 699 98.11 0.86 -9.27
N GLU A 700 98.45 0.70 -10.55
CA GLU A 700 97.56 0.31 -11.60
C GLU A 700 96.94 -1.08 -11.35
N GLU A 701 97.77 -2.10 -10.98
CA GLU A 701 97.30 -3.46 -10.63
C GLU A 701 96.34 -3.45 -9.43
N ASN A 702 96.66 -2.60 -8.46
CA ASN A 702 95.77 -2.43 -7.28
C ASN A 702 94.46 -1.74 -7.62
N GLU A 703 94.44 -0.71 -8.48
CA GLU A 703 93.21 -0.10 -8.94
C GLU A 703 92.36 -1.07 -9.71
N GLU A 704 92.93 -1.88 -10.56
CA GLU A 704 92.18 -2.92 -11.29
C GLU A 704 91.56 -3.96 -10.33
N GLU A 705 92.26 -4.34 -9.27
CA GLU A 705 91.74 -5.28 -8.30
C GLU A 705 90.71 -4.65 -7.39
N LEU A 706 90.85 -3.39 -7.03
CA LEU A 706 89.81 -2.60 -6.34
C LEU A 706 88.52 -2.52 -7.15
N ILE A 707 88.64 -2.31 -8.46
CA ILE A 707 87.49 -2.28 -9.34
C ILE A 707 86.87 -3.63 -9.51
N ARG A 708 87.64 -4.71 -9.63
CA ARG A 708 87.07 -6.10 -9.58
C ARG A 708 86.34 -6.33 -8.31
N TYR A 709 86.83 -5.88 -7.17
CA TYR A 709 86.11 -5.96 -5.89
C TYR A 709 84.82 -5.15 -5.90
N ARG A 710 84.90 -3.88 -6.35
CA ARG A 710 83.70 -3.02 -6.48
C ARG A 710 82.63 -3.61 -7.44
N ARG A 711 82.99 -4.16 -8.57
CA ARG A 711 82.10 -4.88 -9.47
C ARG A 711 81.42 -6.09 -8.81
N GLN A 712 82.22 -6.88 -8.09
CA GLN A 712 81.67 -8.05 -7.38
C GLN A 712 80.69 -7.65 -6.26
N GLN A 713 81.04 -6.62 -5.48
CA GLN A 713 80.23 -6.12 -4.43
C GLN A 713 78.94 -5.40 -4.99
N LEU A 714 79.06 -4.65 -6.04
CA LEU A 714 77.87 -4.06 -6.71
C LEU A 714 76.90 -5.12 -7.23
N ASN A 715 77.37 -6.16 -7.86
CA ASN A 715 76.56 -7.29 -8.29
C ASN A 715 75.87 -8.02 -7.10
N SER A 716 76.62 -8.15 -5.97
CA SER A 716 76.08 -8.71 -4.72
C SER A 716 74.98 -7.81 -4.14
N LEU A 717 75.11 -6.51 -4.15
CA LEU A 717 74.15 -5.51 -3.71
C LEU A 717 72.94 -5.52 -4.63
N HIS A 718 73.07 -5.51 -5.96
CA HIS A 718 72.02 -5.60 -6.95
C HIS A 718 71.23 -6.89 -6.79
N SER A 719 71.84 -8.04 -6.57
CA SER A 719 71.12 -9.32 -6.31
C SER A 719 70.34 -9.28 -5.04
N MET A 720 70.81 -8.58 -4.00
CA MET A 720 70.09 -8.37 -2.77
C MET A 720 68.88 -7.42 -2.99
N GLU A 721 69.04 -6.30 -3.66
CA GLU A 721 67.96 -5.37 -3.98
C GLU A 721 66.86 -6.03 -4.84
N GLU A 722 67.22 -6.89 -5.81
CA GLU A 722 66.25 -7.69 -6.57
C GLU A 722 65.41 -8.61 -5.68
N LYS A 723 66.08 -9.33 -4.74
CA LYS A 723 65.36 -10.22 -3.79
C LYS A 723 64.42 -9.44 -2.88
N LEU A 724 64.84 -8.31 -2.32
CA LEU A 724 64.03 -7.45 -1.47
C LEU A 724 62.85 -6.84 -2.24
N ALA A 725 63.05 -6.43 -3.50
CA ALA A 725 61.99 -5.96 -4.37
C ALA A 725 60.95 -7.07 -4.68
N ASP A 726 61.39 -8.30 -4.93
CA ASP A 726 60.50 -9.45 -5.11
C ASP A 726 59.73 -9.77 -3.84
N GLU A 727 60.34 -9.66 -2.67
CA GLU A 727 59.71 -9.88 -1.38
C GLU A 727 58.60 -8.82 -1.09
N ASP A 728 58.85 -7.54 -1.35
CA ASP A 728 57.87 -6.44 -1.27
C ASP A 728 56.66 -6.71 -2.21
N LEU A 729 56.88 -7.15 -3.44
CA LEU A 729 55.87 -7.52 -4.39
C LEU A 729 55.06 -8.74 -3.95
N ASN A 730 55.68 -9.77 -3.39
CA ASN A 730 55.01 -10.95 -2.86
C ASN A 730 54.14 -10.61 -1.64
N VAL A 731 54.53 -9.66 -0.80
CA VAL A 731 53.71 -9.14 0.30
C VAL A 731 52.49 -8.40 -0.25
N GLN A 732 52.67 -7.54 -1.26
CA GLN A 732 51.55 -6.84 -1.89
C GLN A 732 50.58 -7.77 -2.57
N ASP A 733 51.00 -8.80 -3.26
CA ASP A 733 50.17 -9.83 -3.87
C ASP A 733 49.31 -10.54 -2.81
N ARG A 734 49.90 -10.99 -1.72
CA ARG A 734 49.16 -11.63 -0.61
C ARG A 734 48.14 -10.68 0.01
N GLN A 735 48.47 -9.42 0.22
CA GLN A 735 47.56 -8.41 0.75
C GLN A 735 46.37 -8.21 -0.18
N THR A 736 46.60 -8.11 -1.50
CA THR A 736 45.56 -7.96 -2.52
C THR A 736 44.65 -9.19 -2.53
N GLU A 737 45.19 -10.41 -2.49
CA GLU A 737 44.39 -11.64 -2.44
C GLU A 737 43.55 -11.74 -1.18
N THR A 738 44.05 -11.34 -0.02
CA THR A 738 43.31 -11.33 1.25
C THR A 738 42.20 -10.30 1.20
N LYS A 739 42.43 -9.12 0.59
CA LYS A 739 41.38 -8.10 0.34
C LYS A 739 40.27 -8.66 -0.57
N HIS A 740 40.65 -9.33 -1.66
CA HIS A 740 39.69 -9.96 -2.58
C HIS A 740 38.84 -11.03 -1.87
N ALA A 741 39.44 -11.89 -1.05
CA ALA A 741 38.73 -12.90 -0.26
C ALA A 741 37.76 -12.24 0.74
N LEU A 742 38.12 -11.13 1.38
CA LEU A 742 37.26 -10.38 2.26
C LEU A 742 36.06 -9.82 1.50
N LEU A 743 36.28 -9.18 0.35
CA LEU A 743 35.19 -8.60 -0.48
C LEU A 743 34.21 -9.68 -0.97
N MET A 744 34.71 -10.85 -1.39
CA MET A 744 33.86 -11.98 -1.78
C MET A 744 33.04 -12.51 -0.60
N ARG A 745 33.61 -12.61 0.59
CA ARG A 745 32.89 -12.99 1.82
C ARG A 745 31.81 -11.96 2.17
N GLN A 746 32.11 -10.68 2.09
CA GLN A 746 31.14 -9.60 2.33
C GLN A 746 30.00 -9.62 1.34
N HIS A 747 30.27 -9.91 0.06
CA HIS A 747 29.24 -10.11 -0.95
C HIS A 747 28.31 -11.30 -0.58
N GLU A 748 28.84 -12.42 -0.13
CA GLU A 748 28.03 -13.59 0.25
C GLU A 748 27.16 -13.29 1.49
N MET A 749 27.68 -12.61 2.51
CA MET A 749 26.89 -12.16 3.67
C MET A 749 25.75 -11.21 3.29
N THR A 750 26.00 -10.29 2.35
CA THR A 750 24.96 -9.38 1.84
C THR A 750 23.86 -10.16 1.12
N LYS A 751 24.24 -11.11 0.28
CA LYS A 751 23.32 -12.01 -0.43
C LYS A 751 22.47 -12.83 0.55
N GLU A 752 23.07 -13.42 1.57
CA GLU A 752 22.34 -14.21 2.59
C GLU A 752 21.30 -13.34 3.31
N LEU A 753 21.68 -12.12 3.71
CA LEU A 753 20.77 -11.19 4.37
C LEU A 753 19.61 -10.77 3.47
N GLU A 754 19.88 -10.39 2.20
CA GLU A 754 18.84 -9.99 1.25
C GLU A 754 17.86 -11.13 0.93
N LEU A 755 18.34 -12.36 0.80
CA LEU A 755 17.50 -13.54 0.59
C LEU A 755 16.65 -13.87 1.84
N ALA A 756 17.23 -13.73 3.04
CA ALA A 756 16.50 -13.92 4.30
C ALA A 756 15.36 -12.89 4.43
N HIS A 757 15.64 -11.61 4.18
CA HIS A 757 14.64 -10.55 4.18
C HIS A 757 13.51 -10.80 3.17
N LEU A 758 13.85 -11.19 1.94
CA LEU A 758 12.85 -11.49 0.92
C LEU A 758 11.95 -12.67 1.31
N ASN A 759 12.53 -13.73 1.88
CA ASN A 759 11.78 -14.90 2.32
C ASN A 759 10.82 -14.55 3.48
N GLU A 760 11.26 -13.74 4.46
CA GLU A 760 10.43 -13.29 5.58
C GLU A 760 9.30 -12.37 5.09
N LEU A 761 9.59 -11.45 4.14
CA LEU A 761 8.59 -10.62 3.48
C LEU A 761 7.51 -11.46 2.77
N HIS A 762 7.93 -12.46 2.00
CA HIS A 762 7.01 -13.35 1.29
C HIS A 762 6.16 -14.19 2.25
N ALA A 763 6.72 -14.67 3.35
CA ALA A 763 5.98 -15.38 4.39
C ALA A 763 4.93 -14.47 5.05
N THR A 764 5.28 -13.23 5.34
CA THR A 764 4.37 -12.23 5.91
C THR A 764 3.24 -11.88 4.94
N LYS A 765 3.54 -11.62 3.65
CA LYS A 765 2.52 -11.37 2.62
C LYS A 765 1.55 -12.55 2.47
N LYS A 766 2.04 -13.80 2.49
CA LYS A 766 1.18 -15.00 2.42
C LYS A 766 0.24 -15.10 3.63
N ARG A 767 0.77 -14.91 4.83
CA ARG A 767 -0.03 -14.94 6.06
C ARG A 767 -1.10 -13.83 6.06
N HIS A 768 -0.77 -12.62 5.61
CA HIS A 768 -1.72 -11.52 5.48
C HIS A 768 -2.86 -11.88 4.52
N LEU A 769 -2.54 -12.46 3.36
CA LEU A 769 -3.55 -12.90 2.40
C LEU A 769 -4.45 -13.99 2.97
N GLU A 770 -3.89 -14.97 3.68
CA GLU A 770 -4.66 -16.04 4.34
C GLU A 770 -5.62 -15.49 5.40
N THR A 771 -5.16 -14.59 6.26
CA THR A 771 -6.00 -13.93 7.28
C THR A 771 -7.11 -13.08 6.64
N GLN A 772 -6.81 -12.41 5.52
CA GLN A 772 -7.78 -11.64 4.76
C GLN A 772 -8.86 -12.57 4.17
N HIS A 773 -8.48 -13.66 3.53
CA HIS A 773 -9.41 -14.65 2.96
C HIS A 773 -10.31 -15.27 4.03
N GLU A 774 -9.77 -15.53 5.21
CA GLU A 774 -10.56 -16.03 6.35
C GLU A 774 -11.61 -14.98 6.80
N ALA A 775 -11.23 -13.72 6.91
CA ALA A 775 -12.15 -12.64 7.26
C ALA A 775 -13.26 -12.47 6.21
N GLU A 776 -12.93 -12.54 4.92
CA GLU A 776 -13.87 -12.48 3.80
C GLU A 776 -14.85 -13.66 3.83
N SER A 777 -14.36 -14.88 4.02
CA SER A 777 -15.19 -16.09 4.11
C SER A 777 -16.12 -16.06 5.31
N ASN A 778 -15.66 -15.60 6.47
CA ASN A 778 -16.49 -15.43 7.66
C ASN A 778 -17.61 -14.39 7.41
N SER A 779 -17.28 -13.27 6.76
CA SER A 779 -18.26 -12.25 6.38
C SER A 779 -19.32 -12.79 5.43
N GLN A 780 -18.94 -13.60 4.44
CA GLN A 780 -19.87 -14.24 3.51
C GLN A 780 -20.80 -15.25 4.23
N ASN A 781 -20.26 -16.04 5.14
CA ASN A 781 -21.05 -16.98 5.94
C ASN A 781 -22.07 -16.26 6.83
N GLU A 782 -21.67 -15.18 7.50
CA GLU A 782 -22.58 -14.36 8.30
C GLU A 782 -23.69 -13.71 7.45
N TYR A 783 -23.34 -13.26 6.24
CA TYR A 783 -24.31 -12.73 5.28
C TYR A 783 -25.30 -13.81 4.84
N THR A 784 -24.81 -14.99 4.45
CA THR A 784 -25.63 -16.14 4.06
C THR A 784 -26.62 -16.52 5.14
N ASN A 785 -26.19 -16.65 6.40
CA ASN A 785 -27.04 -16.97 7.53
C ASN A 785 -28.15 -15.93 7.73
N ARG A 786 -27.82 -14.64 7.63
CA ARG A 786 -28.79 -13.54 7.75
C ARG A 786 -29.84 -13.59 6.65
N GLN A 787 -29.47 -13.79 5.41
CA GLN A 787 -30.40 -13.87 4.29
C GLN A 787 -31.38 -15.03 4.46
N GLN A 788 -30.90 -16.18 4.92
CA GLN A 788 -31.75 -17.35 5.22
C GLN A 788 -32.69 -17.08 6.40
N ASP A 789 -32.19 -16.43 7.48
CA ASP A 789 -33.04 -16.11 8.65
C ASP A 789 -34.10 -15.06 8.30
N ASP A 790 -33.80 -14.06 7.50
CA ASP A 790 -34.76 -13.06 7.06
C ASP A 790 -35.86 -13.68 6.14
N LEU A 791 -35.45 -14.62 5.29
CA LEU A 791 -36.43 -15.40 4.52
C LEU A 791 -37.33 -16.26 5.42
N ARG A 792 -36.76 -16.96 6.42
CA ARG A 792 -37.54 -17.72 7.43
C ARG A 792 -38.54 -16.84 8.18
N LYS A 793 -38.10 -15.64 8.62
CA LYS A 793 -39.01 -14.67 9.29
C LYS A 793 -40.15 -14.23 8.37
N LYS A 794 -39.83 -13.95 7.09
CA LYS A 794 -40.82 -13.59 6.08
C LYS A 794 -41.83 -14.70 5.86
N HIS A 795 -41.39 -15.94 5.69
CA HIS A 795 -42.27 -17.11 5.53
C HIS A 795 -43.14 -17.33 6.78
N ALA A 796 -42.56 -17.21 7.98
CA ALA A 796 -43.31 -17.30 9.23
C ALA A 796 -44.41 -16.23 9.36
N LEU A 797 -44.14 -15.01 8.92
CA LEU A 797 -45.13 -13.93 8.89
C LEU A 797 -46.28 -14.23 7.90
N GLN A 798 -45.95 -14.73 6.71
CA GLN A 798 -46.97 -15.13 5.71
C GLN A 798 -47.86 -16.26 6.24
N CYS A 799 -47.30 -17.29 6.88
CA CYS A 799 -48.06 -18.35 7.51
C CYS A 799 -48.98 -17.85 8.63
N ARG A 800 -48.57 -16.79 9.36
CA ARG A 800 -49.44 -16.15 10.38
C ARG A 800 -50.57 -15.32 9.78
N GLN A 801 -50.35 -14.72 8.59
CA GLN A 801 -51.36 -13.89 7.91
C GLN A 801 -52.39 -14.71 7.11
N GLN A 802 -51.98 -15.84 6.54
CA GLN A 802 -52.80 -16.74 5.71
C GLN A 802 -54.13 -17.10 6.36
N PRO A 803 -54.24 -17.48 7.65
CA PRO A 803 -55.54 -17.82 8.27
C PRO A 803 -56.55 -16.67 8.26
N ARG A 804 -56.09 -15.41 8.33
CA ARG A 804 -56.95 -14.22 8.27
C ARG A 804 -57.52 -14.05 6.87
N GLU A 805 -56.69 -14.21 5.83
CA GLU A 805 -57.10 -14.12 4.42
C GLU A 805 -58.06 -15.25 4.05
N LEU A 806 -57.82 -16.49 4.51
CA LEU A 806 -58.68 -17.65 4.30
C LEU A 806 -60.07 -17.41 4.94
N LYS A 807 -60.14 -16.87 6.16
CA LYS A 807 -61.38 -16.51 6.83
C LYS A 807 -62.20 -15.47 6.04
N ILE A 808 -61.51 -14.48 5.43
CA ILE A 808 -62.20 -13.46 4.59
C ILE A 808 -62.82 -14.12 3.35
N GLN A 809 -62.08 -14.98 2.68
CA GLN A 809 -62.55 -15.68 1.49
C GLN A 809 -63.68 -16.69 1.83
N GLU A 810 -63.58 -17.44 2.94
CA GLU A 810 -64.60 -18.31 3.48
C GLU A 810 -65.91 -17.53 3.75
N ALA A 811 -65.81 -16.38 4.42
CA ALA A 811 -66.95 -15.51 4.69
C ALA A 811 -67.65 -15.03 3.39
N GLN A 812 -66.83 -14.77 2.33
CA GLN A 812 -67.37 -14.38 1.05
C GLN A 812 -68.14 -15.53 0.35
N ILE A 813 -67.63 -16.76 0.37
CA ILE A 813 -68.29 -17.96 -0.14
C ILE A 813 -69.55 -18.21 0.64
N ARG A 814 -69.52 -18.13 1.98
CA ARG A 814 -70.74 -18.27 2.86
C ARG A 814 -71.76 -17.18 2.61
N LYS A 815 -71.32 -15.96 2.23
CA LYS A 815 -72.23 -14.88 1.82
C LYS A 815 -72.98 -15.23 0.51
N GLN A 816 -72.21 -15.73 -0.47
CA GLN A 816 -72.77 -16.22 -1.75
C GLN A 816 -73.81 -17.35 -1.51
N TYR A 817 -73.41 -18.33 -0.72
CA TYR A 817 -74.36 -19.44 -0.33
C TYR A 817 -75.67 -18.90 0.26
N ARG A 818 -75.58 -18.00 1.22
CA ARG A 818 -76.78 -17.37 1.82
C ARG A 818 -77.65 -16.64 0.82
N GLN A 819 -77.05 -15.98 -0.21
CA GLN A 819 -77.83 -15.33 -1.27
C GLN A 819 -78.55 -16.37 -2.16
N VAL A 820 -77.89 -17.43 -2.56
CA VAL A 820 -78.45 -18.49 -3.41
C VAL A 820 -79.57 -19.18 -2.68
N VAL A 821 -79.39 -19.51 -1.40
CA VAL A 821 -80.46 -20.10 -0.56
C VAL A 821 -81.71 -19.17 -0.47
N LYS A 822 -81.48 -17.86 -0.26
CA LYS A 822 -82.55 -16.88 -0.24
C LYS A 822 -83.32 -16.81 -1.57
N THR A 823 -82.59 -16.87 -2.68
CA THR A 823 -83.21 -16.85 -4.03
C THR A 823 -83.94 -18.11 -4.28
N GLN A 824 -83.42 -19.27 -3.98
CA GLN A 824 -84.12 -20.56 -4.13
C GLN A 824 -85.29 -20.64 -3.20
N THR A 825 -85.22 -20.13 -2.00
CA THR A 825 -86.35 -20.12 -1.04
C THR A 825 -87.49 -19.22 -1.59
N ARG A 826 -87.12 -18.07 -2.21
CA ARG A 826 -88.19 -17.21 -2.84
C ARG A 826 -88.81 -17.89 -4.03
N GLN A 827 -88.05 -18.48 -4.90
CA GLN A 827 -88.50 -19.22 -6.07
C GLN A 827 -89.43 -20.40 -5.62
N PHE A 828 -88.96 -21.12 -4.60
CA PHE A 828 -89.75 -22.20 -4.03
C PHE A 828 -91.10 -21.74 -3.44
N LYS A 829 -91.12 -20.61 -2.72
CA LYS A 829 -92.38 -20.05 -2.19
C LYS A 829 -93.28 -19.68 -3.31
N LEU A 830 -92.86 -19.10 -4.39
CA LEU A 830 -93.68 -18.81 -5.57
C LEU A 830 -94.25 -20.10 -6.22
N TYR A 831 -93.34 -21.06 -6.44
CA TYR A 831 -93.70 -22.36 -6.99
C TYR A 831 -94.72 -23.08 -6.14
N LEU A 832 -94.52 -23.08 -4.82
CA LEU A 832 -95.44 -23.69 -3.87
C LEU A 832 -96.83 -23.01 -3.94
N THR A 833 -96.83 -21.69 -3.99
CA THR A 833 -98.13 -20.94 -4.14
C THR A 833 -98.81 -21.25 -5.43
N GLN A 834 -98.14 -21.37 -6.55
CA GLN A 834 -98.67 -21.74 -7.83
C GLN A 834 -99.23 -23.17 -7.82
N MET A 835 -98.53 -24.15 -7.25
CA MET A 835 -98.96 -25.53 -7.13
C MET A 835 -100.17 -25.68 -6.21
N MET A 836 -100.26 -24.94 -5.11
CA MET A 836 -101.47 -24.96 -4.20
C MET A 836 -102.71 -24.39 -4.87
N GLN A 837 -102.60 -23.63 -5.94
CA GLN A 837 -103.77 -23.13 -6.73
C GLN A 837 -104.29 -24.17 -7.74
N ILE A 838 -103.58 -25.21 -8.09
CA ILE A 838 -103.85 -26.19 -9.13
C ILE A 838 -104.37 -27.49 -8.51
N VAL A 839 -103.98 -27.86 -7.27
CA VAL A 839 -104.23 -29.13 -6.59
C VAL A 839 -105.47 -29.03 -5.67
N GLY A 840 -106.35 -30.12 -5.60
CA GLY A 840 -107.53 -30.20 -4.76
C GLY A 840 -107.26 -30.12 -3.28
N LYS A 841 -108.21 -29.56 -2.44
CA LYS A 841 -107.96 -29.24 -1.01
C LYS A 841 -107.54 -30.44 -0.15
N GLU A 842 -107.89 -31.68 -0.48
CA GLU A 842 -107.54 -32.91 0.28
C GLU A 842 -106.09 -33.31 0.07
N GLU A 843 -105.46 -33.14 -1.14
CA GLU A 843 -104.12 -33.50 -1.50
C GLU A 843 -103.05 -32.41 -1.21
N GLN A 844 -103.52 -31.15 -0.93
CA GLN A 844 -102.62 -30.01 -0.71
C GLN A 844 -101.65 -30.20 0.43
N LYS A 845 -102.04 -30.89 1.52
CA LYS A 845 -101.25 -31.08 2.72
C LYS A 845 -100.09 -32.04 2.44
N GLU A 846 -100.39 -33.16 1.76
CA GLU A 846 -99.35 -34.17 1.41
C GLU A 846 -98.37 -33.61 0.34
N MET A 847 -98.88 -32.98 -0.67
CA MET A 847 -98.06 -32.35 -1.71
C MET A 847 -97.22 -31.27 -1.14
N SER A 848 -97.72 -30.42 -0.25
CA SER A 848 -96.84 -29.39 0.43
C SER A 848 -95.76 -30.00 1.29
N ALA A 849 -96.05 -31.15 1.96
CA ALA A 849 -95.02 -31.81 2.74
C ALA A 849 -93.94 -32.41 1.86
N ARG A 850 -94.21 -33.07 0.74
CA ARG A 850 -93.29 -33.63 -0.22
C ARG A 850 -92.43 -32.55 -0.82
N LEU A 851 -93.01 -31.47 -1.31
CA LEU A 851 -92.31 -30.34 -1.92
C LEU A 851 -91.39 -29.65 -0.92
N LYS A 852 -91.74 -29.47 0.35
CA LYS A 852 -90.88 -28.95 1.43
C LYS A 852 -89.71 -29.87 1.74
N GLN A 853 -89.91 -31.18 1.71
CA GLN A 853 -88.85 -32.19 1.94
C GLN A 853 -87.83 -32.15 0.77
N ASP A 854 -88.32 -32.08 -0.50
CA ASP A 854 -87.48 -31.94 -1.69
C ASP A 854 -86.65 -30.65 -1.61
N GLN A 855 -87.31 -29.54 -1.17
CA GLN A 855 -86.54 -28.26 -1.01
C GLN A 855 -85.54 -28.36 0.06
N MET A 856 -85.73 -29.00 1.22
CA MET A 856 -84.76 -29.20 2.27
C MET A 856 -83.61 -30.04 1.76
N GLN A 857 -83.88 -31.12 1.00
CA GLN A 857 -82.81 -31.94 0.40
C GLN A 857 -81.96 -31.15 -0.58
N LYS A 858 -82.53 -30.31 -1.45
CA LYS A 858 -81.84 -29.41 -2.37
C LYS A 858 -80.94 -28.43 -1.62
N ILE A 859 -81.47 -27.81 -0.56
CA ILE A 859 -80.68 -26.86 0.28
C ILE A 859 -79.52 -27.55 0.99
N ALA A 860 -79.74 -28.80 1.51
CA ALA A 860 -78.74 -29.61 2.16
C ALA A 860 -77.61 -30.01 1.18
N LEU A 861 -77.99 -30.43 -0.04
CA LEU A 861 -77.03 -30.75 -1.10
C LEU A 861 -76.19 -29.51 -1.50
N LEU A 862 -76.83 -28.36 -1.65
CA LEU A 862 -76.16 -27.11 -1.93
C LEU A 862 -75.21 -26.70 -0.82
N GLY A 863 -75.61 -26.90 0.46
CA GLY A 863 -74.76 -26.72 1.66
C GLY A 863 -73.46 -27.55 1.59
N SER A 864 -73.65 -28.85 1.31
CA SER A 864 -72.48 -29.77 1.14
C SER A 864 -71.52 -29.37 -0.01
N GLN A 865 -72.13 -28.90 -1.14
CA GLN A 865 -71.34 -28.40 -2.27
C GLN A 865 -70.50 -27.18 -1.87
N TYR A 866 -71.02 -26.19 -1.18
CA TYR A 866 -70.30 -25.00 -0.72
C TYR A 866 -69.28 -25.32 0.35
N GLU A 867 -69.55 -26.24 1.29
CA GLU A 867 -68.56 -26.73 2.25
C GLU A 867 -67.35 -27.42 1.56
N SER A 868 -67.67 -28.28 0.53
CA SER A 868 -66.65 -28.87 -0.28
C SER A 868 -65.80 -27.81 -1.04
N GLN A 869 -66.45 -26.77 -1.58
CA GLN A 869 -65.75 -25.63 -2.24
C GLN A 869 -64.86 -24.87 -1.26
N ILE A 870 -65.29 -24.63 -0.01
CA ILE A 870 -64.49 -24.00 1.04
C ILE A 870 -63.27 -24.86 1.35
N LYS A 871 -63.43 -26.17 1.60
CA LYS A 871 -62.27 -27.09 1.86
C LYS A 871 -61.30 -27.08 0.72
N LYS A 872 -61.73 -27.15 -0.54
CA LYS A 872 -60.91 -27.13 -1.70
C LYS A 872 -60.14 -25.79 -1.82
N MET A 873 -60.83 -24.68 -1.61
CA MET A 873 -60.18 -23.34 -1.63
C MET A 873 -59.11 -23.21 -0.55
N VAL A 874 -59.37 -23.70 0.67
CA VAL A 874 -58.33 -23.67 1.76
C VAL A 874 -57.12 -24.52 1.37
N GLN A 875 -57.36 -25.75 0.91
CA GLN A 875 -56.29 -26.66 0.48
C GLN A 875 -55.43 -26.08 -0.68
N ASP A 876 -56.10 -25.60 -1.74
CA ASP A 876 -55.45 -25.03 -2.91
C ASP A 876 -54.58 -23.81 -2.55
N LYS A 877 -55.01 -22.96 -1.62
CA LYS A 877 -54.26 -21.79 -1.17
C LYS A 877 -53.09 -22.16 -0.29
N THR A 878 -53.23 -23.18 0.58
CA THR A 878 -52.13 -23.65 1.44
C THR A 878 -51.03 -24.27 0.58
N VAL A 879 -51.37 -25.20 -0.32
CA VAL A 879 -50.39 -25.82 -1.22
C VAL A 879 -49.68 -24.79 -2.12
N LYS A 880 -50.42 -23.77 -2.61
CA LYS A 880 -49.81 -22.70 -3.40
C LYS A 880 -48.83 -21.85 -2.61
N LEU A 881 -49.10 -21.56 -1.33
CA LEU A 881 -48.19 -20.82 -0.46
C LEU A 881 -46.95 -21.64 -0.17
N GLU A 882 -47.08 -22.91 0.18
CA GLU A 882 -45.99 -23.81 0.46
C GLU A 882 -45.08 -23.97 -0.76
N ALA A 883 -45.60 -24.23 -1.95
CA ALA A 883 -44.85 -24.34 -3.19
C ALA A 883 -44.12 -23.03 -3.54
N TRP A 884 -44.76 -21.89 -3.33
CA TRP A 884 -44.09 -20.58 -3.57
C TRP A 884 -42.97 -20.30 -2.57
N GLN A 885 -43.14 -20.69 -1.29
CA GLN A 885 -42.09 -20.56 -0.27
C GLN A 885 -40.90 -21.48 -0.55
N GLU A 886 -41.15 -22.68 -1.01
CA GLU A 886 -40.12 -23.64 -1.40
C GLU A 886 -39.32 -23.14 -2.61
N ASP A 887 -39.99 -22.61 -3.64
CA ASP A 887 -39.35 -22.02 -4.82
C ASP A 887 -38.49 -20.79 -4.44
N GLU A 888 -39.01 -19.89 -3.58
CA GLU A 888 -38.25 -18.73 -3.09
C GLU A 888 -37.00 -19.13 -2.27
N GLN A 889 -37.12 -20.19 -1.47
CA GLN A 889 -35.97 -20.73 -0.71
C GLN A 889 -34.93 -21.32 -1.64
N LYS A 890 -35.34 -22.03 -2.67
CA LYS A 890 -34.44 -22.62 -3.67
C LYS A 890 -33.70 -21.54 -4.46
N ILE A 891 -34.40 -20.54 -4.95
CA ILE A 891 -33.78 -19.40 -5.68
C ILE A 891 -32.76 -18.68 -4.80
N LEU A 892 -33.04 -18.47 -3.51
CA LEU A 892 -32.11 -17.87 -2.58
C LEU A 892 -30.86 -18.75 -2.37
N SER A 893 -31.07 -20.06 -2.19
CA SER A 893 -29.97 -21.01 -1.98
C SER A 893 -28.99 -21.03 -3.17
N GLU A 894 -29.54 -21.18 -4.40
CA GLU A 894 -28.75 -21.16 -5.64
C GLU A 894 -27.98 -19.86 -5.81
N LYS A 895 -28.56 -18.70 -5.46
CA LYS A 895 -27.92 -17.42 -5.51
C LYS A 895 -26.75 -17.34 -4.52
N LEU A 896 -26.93 -17.73 -3.27
CA LEU A 896 -25.92 -17.68 -2.21
C LEU A 896 -24.75 -18.64 -2.48
N GLU A 897 -25.05 -19.82 -3.04
CA GLU A 897 -24.04 -20.80 -3.44
C GLU A 897 -23.16 -20.25 -4.56
N LYS A 898 -23.76 -19.64 -5.58
CA LYS A 898 -23.03 -18.98 -6.66
C LYS A 898 -22.12 -17.85 -6.16
N GLU A 899 -22.61 -16.99 -5.26
CA GLU A 899 -21.82 -15.92 -4.64
C GLU A 899 -20.60 -16.48 -3.86
N LEU A 900 -20.77 -17.61 -3.18
CA LEU A 900 -19.68 -18.29 -2.46
C LEU A 900 -18.66 -18.89 -3.44
N GLU A 901 -19.10 -19.52 -4.53
CA GLU A 901 -18.22 -20.05 -5.57
C GLU A 901 -17.38 -18.94 -6.22
N GLU A 902 -17.99 -17.81 -6.52
CA GLU A 902 -17.30 -16.63 -7.08
C GLU A 902 -16.24 -16.09 -6.11
N LEU A 903 -16.51 -16.02 -4.80
CA LEU A 903 -15.56 -15.64 -3.77
C LEU A 903 -14.37 -16.62 -3.72
N ILE A 904 -14.62 -17.92 -3.70
CA ILE A 904 -13.58 -18.95 -3.67
C ILE A 904 -12.71 -18.89 -4.93
N ALA A 905 -13.30 -18.71 -6.09
CA ALA A 905 -12.57 -18.55 -7.36
C ALA A 905 -11.63 -17.33 -7.32
N TYR A 906 -12.10 -16.24 -6.76
CA TYR A 906 -11.30 -15.05 -6.55
C TYR A 906 -10.12 -15.27 -5.61
N GLN A 907 -10.35 -15.84 -4.45
CA GLN A 907 -9.29 -16.12 -3.47
C GLN A 907 -8.20 -17.02 -4.05
N LYS A 908 -8.58 -18.00 -4.89
CA LYS A 908 -7.64 -18.83 -5.66
C LYS A 908 -6.82 -17.99 -6.64
N LYS A 909 -7.46 -17.05 -7.35
CA LYS A 909 -6.77 -16.15 -8.30
C LYS A 909 -5.79 -15.25 -7.58
N GLN A 910 -6.16 -14.62 -6.46
CA GLN A 910 -5.26 -13.79 -5.66
C GLN A 910 -4.04 -14.57 -5.17
N LYS A 911 -4.25 -15.79 -4.67
CA LYS A 911 -3.17 -16.66 -4.22
C LYS A 911 -2.19 -16.98 -5.36
N ALA A 912 -2.70 -17.29 -6.55
CA ALA A 912 -1.89 -17.55 -7.73
C ALA A 912 -1.09 -16.30 -8.18
N MET A 913 -1.71 -15.13 -8.17
CA MET A 913 -1.05 -13.85 -8.49
C MET A 913 0.07 -13.54 -7.50
N LEU A 914 -0.16 -13.74 -6.19
CA LEU A 914 0.87 -13.54 -5.17
C LEU A 914 2.04 -14.53 -5.36
N GLU A 915 1.76 -15.79 -5.69
CA GLU A 915 2.81 -16.80 -5.97
C GLU A 915 3.65 -16.44 -7.20
N GLU A 916 3.03 -15.91 -8.23
CA GLU A 916 3.72 -15.43 -9.44
C GLU A 916 4.57 -14.20 -9.13
N GLN A 917 4.05 -13.24 -8.37
CA GLN A 917 4.79 -12.08 -7.92
C GLN A 917 6.01 -12.47 -7.07
N ILE A 918 5.85 -13.39 -6.13
CA ILE A 918 6.93 -13.94 -5.30
C ILE A 918 8.04 -14.54 -6.18
N LYS A 919 7.68 -15.31 -7.21
CA LYS A 919 8.65 -15.88 -8.16
C LYS A 919 9.40 -14.78 -8.91
N LYS A 920 8.71 -13.78 -9.38
CA LYS A 920 9.28 -12.63 -10.12
C LYS A 920 10.22 -11.80 -9.23
N GLU A 921 9.81 -11.47 -8.01
CA GLU A 921 10.62 -10.72 -7.05
C GLU A 921 11.91 -11.49 -6.70
N ARG A 922 11.80 -12.82 -6.51
CA ARG A 922 12.94 -13.70 -6.23
C ARG A 922 13.93 -13.74 -7.40
N LEU A 923 13.43 -13.93 -8.63
CA LEU A 923 14.27 -13.95 -9.82
C LEU A 923 15.01 -12.62 -10.01
N SER A 924 14.31 -11.51 -9.85
CA SER A 924 14.90 -10.17 -9.93
C SER A 924 15.99 -9.94 -8.88
N LEU A 925 15.83 -10.45 -7.67
CA LEU A 925 16.87 -10.37 -6.63
C LEU A 925 18.07 -11.24 -7.00
N GLU A 926 17.85 -12.48 -7.47
CA GLU A 926 18.92 -13.40 -7.90
C GLU A 926 19.73 -12.82 -9.08
N GLU A 927 19.07 -12.17 -10.04
CA GLU A 927 19.73 -11.46 -11.16
C GLU A 927 20.60 -10.29 -10.66
N ARG A 928 20.10 -9.48 -9.73
CA ARG A 928 20.86 -8.38 -9.12
C ARG A 928 22.08 -8.89 -8.35
N ILE A 929 21.93 -10.00 -7.62
CA ILE A 929 23.04 -10.64 -6.88
C ILE A 929 24.07 -11.18 -7.87
N ALA A 930 23.65 -11.87 -8.92
CA ALA A 930 24.54 -12.39 -9.96
C ALA A 930 25.31 -11.27 -10.69
N SER A 931 24.64 -10.18 -11.02
CA SER A 931 25.28 -9.00 -11.65
C SER A 931 26.33 -8.36 -10.73
N ARG A 932 26.01 -8.15 -9.44
CA ARG A 932 27.00 -7.61 -8.46
C ARG A 932 28.19 -8.54 -8.30
N ARG A 933 27.97 -9.86 -8.26
CA ARG A 933 29.03 -10.85 -8.19
C ARG A 933 29.95 -10.79 -9.42
N ALA A 934 29.37 -10.75 -10.63
CA ALA A 934 30.10 -10.67 -11.88
C ALA A 934 30.98 -9.40 -11.96
N MET A 935 30.43 -8.25 -11.54
CA MET A 935 31.18 -6.99 -11.45
C MET A 935 32.34 -7.08 -10.46
N LEU A 936 32.14 -7.70 -9.29
CA LEU A 936 33.20 -7.89 -8.29
C LEU A 936 34.29 -8.82 -8.80
N GLU A 937 33.93 -9.94 -9.43
CA GLU A 937 34.89 -10.88 -10.05
C GLU A 937 35.65 -10.25 -11.19
N GLN A 938 35.02 -9.41 -12.00
CA GLN A 938 35.69 -8.64 -13.06
C GLN A 938 36.71 -7.68 -12.46
N ARG A 939 36.34 -6.87 -11.48
CA ARG A 939 37.23 -5.97 -10.77
C ARG A 939 38.42 -6.69 -10.15
N ILE A 940 38.21 -7.84 -9.53
CA ILE A 940 39.27 -8.69 -8.99
C ILE A 940 40.24 -9.15 -10.10
N ARG A 941 39.72 -9.51 -11.29
CA ARG A 941 40.56 -9.85 -12.44
C ARG A 941 41.41 -8.66 -12.90
N GLU A 942 40.81 -7.48 -13.01
CA GLU A 942 41.48 -6.24 -13.40
C GLU A 942 42.57 -5.85 -12.38
N GLU A 943 42.30 -5.86 -11.08
CA GLU A 943 43.28 -5.59 -10.02
C GLU A 943 44.44 -6.63 -10.02
N ARG A 944 44.21 -7.89 -10.33
CA ARG A 944 45.25 -8.91 -10.49
C ARG A 944 46.14 -8.65 -11.72
N GLU A 945 45.56 -8.25 -12.83
CA GLU A 945 46.27 -7.92 -14.03
C GLU A 945 47.13 -6.65 -13.83
N GLU A 946 46.60 -5.63 -13.18
CA GLU A 946 47.36 -4.41 -12.78
C GLU A 946 48.52 -4.77 -11.88
N MET A 947 48.35 -5.65 -10.91
CA MET A 947 49.45 -6.12 -10.03
C MET A 947 50.51 -6.88 -10.80
N SER A 948 50.14 -7.74 -11.74
CA SER A 948 51.09 -8.44 -12.63
C SER A 948 51.91 -7.45 -13.49
N ASN A 949 51.24 -6.45 -14.06
CA ASN A 949 51.89 -5.39 -14.83
C ASN A 949 52.81 -4.51 -13.97
N LEU A 950 52.40 -4.16 -12.76
CA LEU A 950 53.18 -3.42 -11.79
C LEU A 950 54.46 -4.20 -11.41
N ARG A 951 54.33 -5.52 -11.19
CA ARG A 951 55.43 -6.43 -10.90
C ARG A 951 56.47 -6.43 -12.03
N ARG A 952 56.04 -6.52 -13.30
CA ARG A 952 56.88 -6.47 -14.47
C ARG A 952 57.63 -5.14 -14.57
N LEU A 953 56.88 -4.01 -14.45
CA LEU A 953 57.46 -2.66 -14.53
C LEU A 953 58.47 -2.39 -13.41
N LYS A 954 58.19 -2.76 -12.18
CA LYS A 954 59.14 -2.60 -11.05
C LYS A 954 60.43 -3.40 -11.28
N LYS A 955 60.33 -4.65 -11.73
CA LYS A 955 61.51 -5.45 -12.06
C LYS A 955 62.32 -4.85 -13.18
N GLU A 956 61.71 -4.29 -14.18
CA GLU A 956 62.33 -3.61 -15.30
C GLU A 956 63.05 -2.34 -14.86
N GLN A 957 62.45 -1.50 -14.05
CA GLN A 957 63.02 -0.31 -13.43
C GLN A 957 64.25 -0.63 -12.55
N VAL A 958 64.21 -1.70 -11.76
CA VAL A 958 65.33 -2.13 -10.93
C VAL A 958 66.48 -2.55 -11.81
N ARG A 959 66.23 -3.35 -12.86
CA ARG A 959 67.28 -3.78 -13.83
C ARG A 959 67.89 -2.62 -14.59
N GLU A 960 67.06 -1.70 -15.02
CA GLU A 960 67.56 -0.48 -15.72
C GLU A 960 68.44 0.35 -14.79
N ARG A 961 68.01 0.60 -13.54
CA ARG A 961 68.85 1.32 -12.54
C ARG A 961 70.15 0.59 -12.29
N HIS A 962 70.17 -0.72 -12.13
CA HIS A 962 71.35 -1.53 -11.98
C HIS A 962 72.27 -1.45 -13.23
N GLY A 963 71.66 -1.37 -14.42
CA GLY A 963 72.39 -1.15 -15.69
C GLY A 963 73.13 0.19 -15.67
N ILE A 964 72.46 1.26 -15.31
CA ILE A 964 73.01 2.60 -15.21
C ILE A 964 74.15 2.67 -14.15
N GLU A 965 73.95 2.05 -12.99
CA GLU A 965 74.98 2.04 -11.92
C GLU A 965 76.21 1.26 -12.32
N ARG A 966 76.04 0.10 -12.99
CA ARG A 966 77.21 -0.62 -13.59
C ARG A 966 77.96 0.22 -14.61
N GLN A 967 77.19 0.88 -15.51
CA GLN A 967 77.81 1.73 -16.54
C GLN A 967 78.55 2.93 -15.92
N ARG A 968 78.02 3.55 -14.83
CA ARG A 968 78.70 4.62 -14.09
C ARG A 968 80.03 4.16 -13.48
N LEU A 969 80.01 2.95 -12.90
CA LEU A 969 81.23 2.36 -12.34
C LEU A 969 82.28 2.16 -13.44
N GLU A 970 81.89 1.62 -14.61
CA GLU A 970 82.80 1.43 -15.76
C GLU A 970 83.37 2.78 -16.32
N ASN A 971 82.46 3.75 -16.48
CA ASN A 971 82.84 5.09 -16.97
C ASN A 971 83.81 5.80 -15.99
N SER A 972 83.60 5.66 -14.68
CA SER A 972 84.50 6.17 -13.66
C SER A 972 85.92 5.57 -13.75
N PHE A 973 85.93 4.26 -14.05
CA PHE A 973 87.22 3.57 -14.25
C PHE A 973 87.94 4.01 -15.52
N MET A 974 87.27 4.10 -16.62
CA MET A 974 87.86 4.54 -17.89
C MET A 974 88.36 5.99 -17.81
N SER A 975 87.64 6.85 -17.07
CA SER A 975 88.13 8.22 -16.79
C SER A 975 89.39 8.24 -15.92
N SER A 976 89.52 7.39 -14.89
CA SER A 976 90.63 7.25 -14.05
C SER A 976 91.89 6.74 -14.87
N LYS A 977 91.65 5.72 -15.73
CA LYS A 977 92.69 5.08 -16.59
C LYS A 977 93.18 6.08 -17.65
N ASN A 978 92.26 6.92 -18.25
CA ASN A 978 92.67 7.96 -19.22
C ASN A 978 93.43 9.12 -18.56
N SER A 979 93.09 9.51 -17.31
CA SER A 979 93.83 10.53 -16.56
C SER A 979 95.26 10.07 -16.21
N SER A 980 95.38 8.76 -15.85
CA SER A 980 96.71 8.16 -15.54
C SER A 980 97.58 8.01 -16.81
N ASN A 981 96.93 7.65 -17.94
CA ASN A 981 97.63 7.58 -19.24
C ASN A 981 98.06 8.99 -19.73
N SER A 982 97.19 10.00 -19.56
CA SER A 982 97.51 11.39 -19.93
C SER A 982 98.73 11.92 -19.09
N SER A 983 98.76 11.61 -17.83
CA SER A 983 99.97 11.97 -16.95
C SER A 983 101.18 11.22 -17.35
N ARG A 984 101.08 9.96 -17.83
CA ARG A 984 102.20 9.21 -18.43
C ARG A 984 102.72 9.82 -19.75
N LEU A 985 101.82 10.27 -20.66
CA LEU A 985 102.19 10.94 -21.90
C LEU A 985 102.90 12.27 -21.65
N HIS A 986 102.49 13.08 -20.66
CA HIS A 986 103.12 14.32 -20.24
C HIS A 986 104.51 14.09 -19.64
N GLN A 987 104.76 12.92 -18.90
CA GLN A 987 106.03 12.60 -18.32
C GLN A 987 106.99 12.09 -19.44
N THR A 988 106.50 11.34 -20.43
CA THR A 988 107.32 10.83 -21.52
C THR A 988 107.65 11.92 -22.52
N THR A 989 106.78 12.93 -22.74
CA THR A 989 107.12 14.09 -23.63
C THR A 989 108.09 15.01 -22.99
N ASN A 990 108.10 15.19 -21.66
CA ASN A 990 109.14 15.94 -20.97
C ASN A 990 110.49 15.19 -20.89
N ALA A 991 110.54 13.87 -20.94
CA ALA A 991 111.72 13.02 -20.95
C ALA A 991 112.34 12.94 -22.36
N ALA A 992 111.55 12.98 -23.43
CA ALA A 992 112.00 13.01 -24.86
C ALA A 992 112.46 14.39 -25.24
N GLY A 993 111.95 15.48 -24.68
CA GLY A 993 112.43 16.87 -24.89
C GLY A 993 113.84 17.12 -24.32
N SER A 994 114.16 16.47 -23.28
CA SER A 994 115.56 16.58 -22.67
C SER A 994 116.58 15.68 -23.33
N SER A 995 116.17 14.63 -24.03
CA SER A 995 117.13 13.70 -24.73
C SER A 995 117.54 14.22 -26.14
N VAL A 996 116.81 15.07 -26.74
CA VAL A 996 117.08 15.62 -28.05
C VAL A 996 118.01 16.84 -27.95
N GLN A 997 118.14 17.51 -26.81
CA GLN A 997 119.13 18.59 -26.60
C GLN A 997 120.52 18.06 -26.20
N LEU A 998 120.70 16.76 -25.83
CA LEU A 998 122.02 16.23 -25.47
C LEU A 998 122.65 15.46 -26.62
N ILE A 999 122.04 15.20 -27.74
CA ILE A 999 122.58 14.50 -28.93
C ILE A 999 123.20 15.51 -29.95
N ASN A 1000 122.90 16.80 -29.86
CA ASN A 1000 123.47 17.85 -30.69
C ASN A 1000 124.75 18.64 -30.09
N ALA A 1001 125.21 18.23 -28.90
CA ALA A 1001 126.37 18.80 -28.27
C ALA A 1001 127.64 17.89 -28.28
N THR A 1002 127.59 16.73 -29.03
CA THR A 1002 128.82 15.89 -29.16
C THR A 1002 129.23 15.58 -30.66
N ALA A 1003 128.91 16.48 -31.56
CA ALA A 1003 129.51 16.48 -32.97
C ALA A 1003 130.03 17.88 -33.29
N MET A 1004 131.06 18.31 -32.58
CA MET A 1004 132.19 19.15 -32.83
C MET A 1004 133.26 18.81 -31.90
#